data_7e537ac25cf045b7fcfe4dc06247fc4e
#
_entry.id   7e537ac25cf045b7fcfe4dc06247fc4e
#
_cell.length_a   1.000
_cell.length_b   1.000
_cell.length_c   1.000
_cell.angle_alpha   90.00
_cell.angle_beta   90.00
_cell.angle_gamma   90.00
#
_symmetry.space_group_name_H-M   'P 1'
#
loop_
_entity.id
_entity.type
_entity.pdbx_description
1 polymer ?
#
loop_
_entity_poly.entity_id
_entity_poly.type
_entity_poly.pdbx_seq_one_letter_code
_entity_poly.pdbx_strand_id
1 'polypeptide(L)'
;MTLNSLAPGQSAVIRTVGGEGALRQHFLDMGVIPGAQITLVKFAPMGDPIEFRIHSYELTLRVDDAKQIEISAPCSAESDPPCPERLTPAEHPGLGEGGRYHVKAGECPLPDGTLLTFALAGNQNCGKTTLFNQLTGSNQHVGNFPGVTVDRKDGVIRGHADTLVTDLPGIYSMSPYTSEEIVTRRFVLEGKPRGLINIVDASNIERNLYLTMQLMELDVPMVLALNMMDEVRENGGSIRVNEMEAMLGVPVVPISAAKGEGIDELVSHALHVAHYQERPGRPDFCDPEGPQAAVHRCLHGIMHLIEDHAEKAGIPPRFAASKLAEGDRLVLEQLNLSENEKEMLEHIIVQMEQERGLDRAAAIADMRFSFIEKVCSQTVVRPHESHEHARSVKADHILTGKYTAIPMFVLIMLAVFYLTFNVIGSFFSDLLDAGIGALTTLVENALVSAGFSGVLRSLIIDGVFKGVGSVLSFLPFIVTLFFFLSLLEDSGYMARIAFVMDKPLRRIGLSGRSIVPMLVGFGCTVPGVMATRTLPSERDRKMTILLTPFMSCSAKLPIYAFFSAVFFPRCAMWVMAGLYLFGIVLGVLHATLLRKTLFSGEPVPFVMELPNYRMPGAKNVCQLLWEKSKDFLQRAFTVIFAATIVIWFLQTFDLRLNVVADSKDSLLALTAGWLSPLFKPLGFGDWRICTALLTGFMAKESVVSSLVLLFGSTADLLAVLTPLSAASLLVFSLLYTPCIAAVACIRRELGVRWAVGVVLYQCAVAWVFALIVRLVGLALI
;
A
#
# COMPACT_ATOMS: atom_id res chain seq x y z
N MET A 1 -9.09 -10.01 -34.02
CA MET A 1 -7.93 -10.57 -33.25
C MET A 1 -8.02 -10.04 -31.84
N THR A 2 -7.43 -10.73 -30.87
CA THR A 2 -7.43 -10.30 -29.47
C THR A 2 -6.09 -9.69 -29.09
N LEU A 3 -6.10 -8.77 -28.14
CA LEU A 3 -4.94 -7.95 -27.74
C LEU A 3 -3.70 -8.79 -27.33
N ASN A 4 -3.92 -9.96 -26.72
CA ASN A 4 -2.84 -10.87 -26.35
C ASN A 4 -2.10 -11.52 -27.55
N SER A 5 -2.58 -11.35 -28.79
CA SER A 5 -1.96 -11.88 -29.99
C SER A 5 -0.86 -10.98 -30.59
N LEU A 6 -0.70 -9.75 -30.06
CA LEU A 6 0.38 -8.85 -30.47
C LEU A 6 1.75 -9.38 -30.06
N ALA A 7 2.76 -9.09 -30.88
CA ALA A 7 4.16 -9.28 -30.53
C ALA A 7 4.76 -7.96 -29.96
N PRO A 8 5.84 -8.03 -29.16
CA PRO A 8 6.53 -6.84 -28.69
C PRO A 8 6.90 -5.87 -29.82
N GLY A 9 6.56 -4.60 -29.66
CA GLY A 9 6.76 -3.55 -30.66
C GLY A 9 5.65 -3.45 -31.73
N GLN A 10 4.63 -4.30 -31.71
CA GLN A 10 3.48 -4.17 -32.61
C GLN A 10 2.40 -3.29 -32.01
N SER A 11 1.77 -2.49 -32.86
CA SER A 11 0.64 -1.62 -32.55
C SER A 11 -0.64 -2.09 -33.23
N ALA A 12 -1.78 -1.84 -32.61
CA ALA A 12 -3.10 -2.07 -33.20
C ALA A 12 -4.11 -1.07 -32.64
N VAL A 13 -5.25 -0.92 -33.32
CA VAL A 13 -6.36 -0.09 -32.85
C VAL A 13 -7.38 -1.00 -32.14
N ILE A 14 -7.82 -0.59 -30.95
CA ILE A 14 -8.86 -1.29 -30.18
C ILE A 14 -10.19 -1.17 -30.92
N ARG A 15 -10.88 -2.30 -31.11
CA ARG A 15 -12.22 -2.34 -31.71
C ARG A 15 -13.31 -2.43 -30.64
N THR A 16 -13.16 -3.39 -29.74
CA THR A 16 -14.13 -3.61 -28.65
C THR A 16 -13.40 -3.96 -27.37
N VAL A 17 -13.94 -3.52 -26.25
CA VAL A 17 -13.48 -3.87 -24.91
C VAL A 17 -14.54 -4.78 -24.30
N GLY A 18 -14.25 -6.07 -24.23
CA GLY A 18 -15.13 -7.07 -23.64
C GLY A 18 -15.08 -7.09 -22.13
N GLY A 19 -15.81 -8.04 -21.56
CA GLY A 19 -15.98 -8.16 -20.10
C GLY A 19 -17.21 -7.41 -19.60
N GLU A 20 -17.49 -7.55 -18.30
CA GLU A 20 -18.66 -6.94 -17.67
C GLU A 20 -18.29 -6.33 -16.30
N GLY A 21 -19.12 -5.40 -15.83
CA GLY A 21 -19.03 -4.84 -14.48
C GLY A 21 -17.85 -3.92 -14.25
N ALA A 22 -17.42 -3.83 -12.99
CA ALA A 22 -16.45 -2.85 -12.53
C ALA A 22 -15.05 -2.97 -13.17
N LEU A 23 -14.63 -4.17 -13.55
CA LEU A 23 -13.33 -4.38 -14.21
C LEU A 23 -13.29 -3.75 -15.60
N ARG A 24 -14.35 -3.96 -16.39
CA ARG A 24 -14.47 -3.35 -17.72
C ARG A 24 -14.51 -1.83 -17.63
N GLN A 25 -15.28 -1.29 -16.67
CA GLN A 25 -15.30 0.15 -16.43
C GLN A 25 -13.90 0.67 -16.07
N HIS A 26 -13.16 -0.06 -15.25
CA HIS A 26 -11.80 0.31 -14.90
C HIS A 26 -10.85 0.35 -16.11
N PHE A 27 -10.99 -0.56 -17.11
CA PHE A 27 -10.21 -0.49 -18.34
C PHE A 27 -10.56 0.75 -19.16
N LEU A 28 -11.84 1.08 -19.26
CA LEU A 28 -12.30 2.29 -19.96
C LEU A 28 -11.79 3.56 -19.27
N ASP A 29 -11.85 3.62 -17.94
CA ASP A 29 -11.33 4.73 -17.13
C ASP A 29 -9.79 4.88 -17.26
N MET A 30 -9.12 3.77 -17.62
CA MET A 30 -7.69 3.74 -17.91
C MET A 30 -7.36 3.99 -19.39
N GLY A 31 -8.31 4.48 -20.19
CA GLY A 31 -8.10 4.83 -21.59
C GLY A 31 -8.05 3.65 -22.56
N VAL A 32 -8.35 2.44 -22.13
CA VAL A 32 -8.53 1.29 -23.01
C VAL A 32 -9.92 1.42 -23.66
N ILE A 33 -10.03 2.26 -24.68
CA ILE A 33 -11.30 2.60 -25.35
C ILE A 33 -11.29 2.19 -26.84
N PRO A 34 -12.45 1.89 -27.42
CA PRO A 34 -12.54 1.67 -28.86
C PRO A 34 -12.00 2.87 -29.64
N GLY A 35 -11.18 2.61 -30.64
CA GLY A 35 -10.54 3.66 -31.47
C GLY A 35 -9.13 4.03 -30.99
N ALA A 36 -8.75 3.76 -29.73
CA ALA A 36 -7.41 4.06 -29.23
C ALA A 36 -6.36 3.12 -29.83
N GLN A 37 -5.18 3.67 -30.10
CA GLN A 37 -4.01 2.89 -30.51
C GLN A 37 -3.30 2.33 -29.31
N ILE A 38 -3.02 1.03 -29.31
CA ILE A 38 -2.31 0.32 -28.26
C ILE A 38 -1.10 -0.43 -28.81
N THR A 39 0.04 -0.33 -28.14
CA THR A 39 1.29 -0.97 -28.54
C THR A 39 1.76 -1.92 -27.45
N LEU A 40 2.11 -3.15 -27.80
CA LEU A 40 2.69 -4.09 -26.85
C LEU A 40 4.17 -3.76 -26.62
N VAL A 41 4.53 -3.44 -25.35
CA VAL A 41 5.91 -3.11 -24.96
C VAL A 41 6.69 -4.39 -24.64
N LYS A 42 6.24 -5.13 -23.64
CA LYS A 42 6.92 -6.38 -23.19
C LYS A 42 5.98 -7.30 -22.41
N PHE A 43 6.39 -8.53 -22.26
CA PHE A 43 5.79 -9.49 -21.35
C PHE A 43 6.56 -9.52 -20.01
N ALA A 44 5.86 -9.75 -18.90
CA ALA A 44 6.55 -10.12 -17.66
C ALA A 44 7.41 -11.36 -17.84
N PRO A 45 8.45 -11.60 -17.02
CA PRO A 45 9.40 -12.72 -17.17
C PRO A 45 8.73 -14.09 -17.30
N MET A 46 7.58 -14.27 -16.68
CA MET A 46 6.79 -15.51 -16.75
C MET A 46 5.71 -15.50 -17.85
N GLY A 47 5.71 -14.48 -18.72
CA GLY A 47 4.77 -14.30 -19.83
C GLY A 47 3.41 -13.72 -19.44
N ASP A 48 3.21 -13.30 -18.18
CA ASP A 48 1.98 -12.70 -17.66
C ASP A 48 2.30 -11.97 -16.34
N PRO A 49 1.87 -10.70 -16.16
CA PRO A 49 1.09 -9.85 -17.06
C PRO A 49 1.85 -9.31 -18.27
N ILE A 50 1.14 -8.54 -19.11
CA ILE A 50 1.67 -7.90 -20.31
C ILE A 50 1.66 -6.38 -20.11
N GLU A 51 2.70 -5.71 -20.59
CA GLU A 51 2.82 -4.26 -20.57
C GLU A 51 2.53 -3.68 -21.94
N PHE A 52 1.60 -2.74 -21.99
CA PHE A 52 1.16 -2.04 -23.17
C PHE A 52 1.38 -0.54 -23.02
N ARG A 53 1.64 0.14 -24.13
CA ARG A 53 1.60 1.60 -24.22
C ARG A 53 0.29 2.01 -24.90
N ILE A 54 -0.44 2.91 -24.25
CA ILE A 54 -1.67 3.51 -24.74
C ILE A 54 -1.62 5.00 -24.46
N HIS A 55 -2.07 5.85 -25.40
CA HIS A 55 -1.85 7.30 -25.33
C HIS A 55 -0.37 7.60 -25.03
N SER A 56 -0.05 8.28 -23.95
CA SER A 56 1.31 8.67 -23.54
C SER A 56 1.89 7.88 -22.37
N TYR A 57 1.23 6.80 -21.89
CA TYR A 57 1.63 6.06 -20.70
C TYR A 57 1.63 4.54 -20.87
N GLU A 58 2.27 3.85 -19.95
CA GLU A 58 2.39 2.39 -19.93
C GLU A 58 1.43 1.77 -18.91
N LEU A 59 0.73 0.74 -19.35
CA LEU A 59 -0.30 0.03 -18.59
C LEU A 59 -0.03 -1.46 -18.60
N THR A 60 -0.20 -2.13 -17.46
CA THR A 60 -0.08 -3.58 -17.39
C THR A 60 -1.45 -4.23 -17.34
N LEU A 61 -1.67 -5.25 -18.17
CA LEU A 61 -2.87 -6.08 -18.19
C LEU A 61 -2.50 -7.55 -18.05
N ARG A 62 -3.37 -8.34 -17.43
CA ARG A 62 -3.22 -9.80 -17.45
C ARG A 62 -3.52 -10.35 -18.84
N VAL A 63 -2.90 -11.47 -19.17
CA VAL A 63 -3.18 -12.16 -20.47
C VAL A 63 -4.66 -12.51 -20.62
N ASP A 64 -5.33 -12.93 -19.55
CA ASP A 64 -6.73 -13.29 -19.58
C ASP A 64 -7.65 -12.07 -19.81
N ASP A 65 -7.29 -10.91 -19.29
CA ASP A 65 -7.98 -9.64 -19.53
C ASP A 65 -7.74 -9.17 -20.97
N ALA A 66 -6.49 -9.26 -21.45
CA ALA A 66 -6.12 -8.92 -22.82
C ALA A 66 -6.82 -9.79 -23.90
N LYS A 67 -7.23 -11.02 -23.56
CA LYS A 67 -8.03 -11.86 -24.45
C LYS A 67 -9.45 -11.34 -24.69
N GLN A 68 -9.96 -10.50 -23.77
CA GLN A 68 -11.30 -9.93 -23.87
C GLN A 68 -11.34 -8.67 -24.72
N ILE A 69 -10.18 -8.11 -25.10
CA ILE A 69 -10.06 -6.90 -25.88
C ILE A 69 -9.81 -7.27 -27.34
N GLU A 70 -10.72 -6.89 -28.23
CA GLU A 70 -10.58 -7.11 -29.67
C GLU A 70 -9.86 -5.94 -30.33
N ILE A 71 -8.94 -6.26 -31.24
CA ILE A 71 -8.13 -5.30 -31.98
C ILE A 71 -8.26 -5.45 -33.49
N SER A 72 -7.86 -4.41 -34.21
CA SER A 72 -7.66 -4.44 -35.68
C SER A 72 -6.48 -5.35 -36.05
N ALA A 73 -6.21 -5.48 -37.34
CA ALA A 73 -4.99 -6.12 -37.83
C ALA A 73 -3.76 -5.35 -37.31
N PRO A 74 -2.71 -6.05 -36.84
CA PRO A 74 -1.49 -5.40 -36.32
C PRO A 74 -0.83 -4.57 -37.43
N CYS A 75 -0.47 -3.34 -37.13
CA CYS A 75 0.41 -2.51 -37.94
C CYS A 75 1.83 -2.56 -37.32
N SER A 76 2.87 -2.64 -38.15
CA SER A 76 4.21 -2.31 -37.69
C SER A 76 4.19 -0.84 -37.29
N ALA A 77 4.78 -0.52 -36.12
CA ALA A 77 4.84 0.86 -35.64
C ALA A 77 5.48 1.75 -36.73
N GLU A 78 4.64 2.40 -37.50
CA GLU A 78 5.07 3.55 -38.31
C GLU A 78 5.31 4.68 -37.31
N SER A 79 6.42 5.38 -37.52
CA SER A 79 6.85 6.57 -36.82
C SER A 79 5.69 7.37 -36.24
N ASP A 80 5.82 7.81 -35.01
CA ASP A 80 4.91 8.74 -34.33
C ASP A 80 4.28 9.71 -35.32
N PRO A 81 2.96 9.99 -35.22
CA PRO A 81 2.32 10.98 -36.08
C PRO A 81 3.16 12.26 -36.06
N PRO A 82 3.30 12.97 -37.18
CA PRO A 82 4.12 14.17 -37.26
C PRO A 82 3.74 15.08 -36.11
N CYS A 83 4.74 15.40 -35.28
CA CYS A 83 4.59 16.26 -34.13
C CYS A 83 3.81 17.51 -34.56
N PRO A 84 2.66 17.84 -33.97
CA PRO A 84 1.97 19.08 -34.29
C PRO A 84 2.97 20.23 -34.09
N GLU A 85 2.83 21.30 -34.91
CA GLU A 85 3.71 22.45 -34.88
C GLU A 85 4.18 22.79 -33.46
N ARG A 86 5.49 22.87 -33.28
CA ARG A 86 6.10 23.11 -31.95
C ARG A 86 5.49 24.38 -31.34
N LEU A 87 4.62 24.19 -30.36
CA LEU A 87 4.10 25.29 -29.58
C LEU A 87 5.26 26.01 -28.88
N THR A 88 5.32 27.34 -28.98
CA THR A 88 6.33 28.10 -28.25
C THR A 88 6.03 28.10 -26.77
N PRO A 89 7.02 27.85 -25.89
CA PRO A 89 6.83 27.96 -24.46
C PRO A 89 6.29 29.33 -24.08
N ALA A 90 5.29 29.37 -23.17
CA ALA A 90 4.80 30.61 -22.56
C ALA A 90 5.11 30.59 -21.09
N GLU A 91 5.53 31.72 -20.52
CA GLU A 91 5.71 31.87 -19.07
C GLU A 91 4.35 32.02 -18.41
N HIS A 92 4.21 31.47 -17.20
CA HIS A 92 3.01 31.68 -16.36
C HIS A 92 3.01 33.10 -15.83
N PRO A 93 1.93 33.88 -16.01
CA PRO A 93 1.89 35.29 -15.65
C PRO A 93 1.79 35.57 -14.14
N GLY A 94 1.57 34.54 -13.32
CA GLY A 94 1.41 34.67 -11.86
C GLY A 94 0.00 35.06 -11.41
N LEU A 95 -0.14 35.31 -10.10
CA LEU A 95 -1.37 35.81 -9.48
C LEU A 95 -1.64 37.26 -9.92
N GLY A 96 -2.38 37.51 -10.88
CA GLY A 96 -2.64 38.91 -11.32
C GLY A 96 -3.28 38.99 -12.68
N GLU A 97 -3.71 37.89 -13.20
CA GLU A 97 -4.34 37.80 -14.51
C GLU A 97 -5.69 38.51 -14.63
N GLY A 98 -6.01 39.35 -13.66
CA GLY A 98 -7.11 40.30 -13.73
C GLY A 98 -8.49 39.66 -13.81
N GLY A 99 -8.70 38.51 -13.21
CA GLY A 99 -9.99 37.85 -13.12
C GLY A 99 -10.52 37.26 -14.43
N ARG A 100 -9.61 36.87 -15.33
CA ARG A 100 -10.00 36.30 -16.63
C ARG A 100 -10.71 34.95 -16.50
N TYR A 101 -10.40 34.22 -15.41
CA TYR A 101 -10.96 32.90 -15.07
C TYR A 101 -11.86 32.94 -13.82
N HIS A 102 -11.91 34.08 -13.12
CA HIS A 102 -12.76 34.29 -11.95
C HIS A 102 -14.07 34.95 -12.38
N VAL A 103 -15.17 34.23 -12.28
CA VAL A 103 -16.50 34.74 -12.66
C VAL A 103 -17.03 35.60 -11.50
N LYS A 104 -16.69 36.87 -11.49
CA LYS A 104 -17.11 37.84 -10.44
C LYS A 104 -18.64 37.96 -10.25
N ALA A 105 -19.45 37.65 -11.25
CA ALA A 105 -20.91 37.77 -11.19
C ALA A 105 -21.59 36.69 -10.32
N GLY A 106 -20.87 35.63 -9.93
CA GLY A 106 -21.37 34.51 -9.09
C GLY A 106 -20.69 34.42 -7.72
N GLU A 107 -19.90 35.42 -7.32
CA GLU A 107 -19.15 35.38 -6.05
C GLU A 107 -20.10 35.44 -4.86
N CYS A 108 -20.07 34.43 -4.01
CA CYS A 108 -20.72 34.38 -2.71
C CYS A 108 -19.65 34.22 -1.63
N PRO A 109 -18.93 35.27 -1.24
CA PRO A 109 -17.85 35.18 -0.27
C PRO A 109 -18.36 34.65 1.07
N LEU A 110 -17.61 33.67 1.61
CA LEU A 110 -17.89 33.18 2.96
C LEU A 110 -17.56 34.23 4.01
N PRO A 111 -18.27 34.26 5.16
CA PRO A 111 -17.93 35.16 6.26
C PRO A 111 -16.48 35.00 6.71
N ASP A 112 -15.82 36.13 7.04
CA ASP A 112 -14.46 36.11 7.58
C ASP A 112 -14.34 35.20 8.82
N GLY A 113 -13.27 34.41 8.91
CA GLY A 113 -13.06 33.45 10.01
C GLY A 113 -13.82 32.13 9.86
N THR A 114 -14.47 31.88 8.72
CA THR A 114 -15.06 30.58 8.41
C THR A 114 -13.94 29.55 8.21
N LEU A 115 -14.04 28.37 8.85
CA LEU A 115 -13.10 27.27 8.63
C LEU A 115 -13.18 26.78 7.19
N LEU A 116 -12.09 26.94 6.45
CA LEU A 116 -11.97 26.49 5.08
C LEU A 116 -11.46 25.03 5.05
N THR A 117 -12.31 24.12 4.59
CA THR A 117 -11.99 22.70 4.49
C THR A 117 -11.59 22.34 3.07
N PHE A 118 -10.41 21.74 2.91
CA PHE A 118 -9.87 21.32 1.61
C PHE A 118 -9.76 19.80 1.53
N ALA A 119 -10.09 19.26 0.37
CA ALA A 119 -9.78 17.90 0.01
C ALA A 119 -8.61 17.88 -1.01
N LEU A 120 -7.59 17.09 -0.73
CA LEU A 120 -6.46 16.88 -1.62
C LEU A 120 -6.70 15.62 -2.44
N ALA A 121 -6.98 15.75 -3.73
CA ALA A 121 -7.29 14.65 -4.63
C ALA A 121 -6.28 14.54 -5.77
N GLY A 122 -6.10 13.35 -6.33
CA GLY A 122 -5.23 13.10 -7.48
C GLY A 122 -4.88 11.63 -7.63
N ASN A 123 -4.23 11.28 -8.72
CA ASN A 123 -3.86 9.91 -9.04
C ASN A 123 -2.81 9.35 -8.06
N GLN A 124 -2.62 8.03 -8.10
CA GLN A 124 -1.49 7.42 -7.41
C GLN A 124 -0.18 7.96 -8.01
N ASN A 125 0.83 8.18 -7.18
CA ASN A 125 2.16 8.67 -7.55
C ASN A 125 2.24 10.11 -8.14
N CYS A 126 1.16 10.90 -8.15
CA CYS A 126 1.19 12.30 -8.59
C CYS A 126 1.86 13.27 -7.60
N GLY A 127 2.32 12.80 -6.43
CA GLY A 127 3.00 13.61 -5.42
C GLY A 127 2.10 14.20 -4.33
N LYS A 128 0.87 13.66 -4.11
CA LYS A 128 -0.08 14.11 -3.08
C LYS A 128 0.51 14.24 -1.70
N THR A 129 1.08 13.15 -1.19
CA THR A 129 1.66 13.10 0.15
C THR A 129 2.82 14.08 0.31
N THR A 130 3.62 14.28 -0.74
CA THR A 130 4.70 15.27 -0.75
C THR A 130 4.11 16.68 -0.62
N LEU A 131 3.10 17.01 -1.41
CA LEU A 131 2.42 18.31 -1.33
C LEU A 131 1.73 18.49 0.03
N PHE A 132 1.03 17.50 0.54
CA PHE A 132 0.40 17.54 1.86
C PHE A 132 1.41 17.85 2.97
N ASN A 133 2.58 17.22 2.94
CA ASN A 133 3.66 17.49 3.90
C ASN A 133 4.24 18.90 3.75
N GLN A 134 4.31 19.45 2.53
CA GLN A 134 4.74 20.83 2.31
C GLN A 134 3.70 21.82 2.86
N LEU A 135 2.42 21.59 2.62
CA LEU A 135 1.33 22.45 3.08
C LEU A 135 1.21 22.44 4.61
N THR A 136 1.24 21.28 5.27
CA THR A 136 0.88 21.10 6.68
C THR A 136 2.08 21.03 7.62
N GLY A 137 3.23 20.55 7.15
CA GLY A 137 4.42 20.35 8.00
C GLY A 137 4.22 19.26 9.05
N SER A 138 4.54 19.60 10.32
CA SER A 138 4.43 18.67 11.45
C SER A 138 3.03 18.61 12.10
N ASN A 139 2.12 19.48 11.68
CA ASN A 139 0.77 19.58 12.26
C ASN A 139 -0.22 18.65 11.55
N GLN A 140 -0.04 17.35 11.73
CA GLN A 140 -0.85 16.32 11.08
C GLN A 140 -1.55 15.44 12.10
N HIS A 141 -2.81 15.10 11.83
CA HIS A 141 -3.55 14.07 12.55
C HIS A 141 -3.74 12.86 11.65
N VAL A 142 -3.33 11.69 12.12
CA VAL A 142 -3.48 10.43 11.39
C VAL A 142 -4.58 9.60 12.05
N GLY A 143 -5.56 9.19 11.27
CA GLY A 143 -6.67 8.33 11.67
C GLY A 143 -7.09 7.40 10.52
N ASN A 144 -8.25 6.82 10.61
CA ASN A 144 -8.85 6.06 9.50
C ASN A 144 -10.15 6.74 9.08
N PHE A 145 -10.51 6.61 7.80
CA PHE A 145 -11.84 7.01 7.36
C PHE A 145 -12.93 6.16 8.04
N PRO A 146 -14.08 6.74 8.38
CA PRO A 146 -15.15 6.01 9.08
C PRO A 146 -15.58 4.75 8.33
N GLY A 147 -15.59 3.60 9.03
CA GLY A 147 -16.09 2.32 8.52
C GLY A 147 -15.15 1.54 7.59
N VAL A 148 -13.95 2.06 7.34
CA VAL A 148 -12.94 1.41 6.47
C VAL A 148 -11.55 1.48 7.08
N THR A 149 -10.64 0.67 6.57
CA THR A 149 -9.24 0.61 7.04
C THR A 149 -8.29 1.49 6.20
N VAL A 150 -8.82 2.49 5.52
CA VAL A 150 -8.05 3.46 4.73
C VAL A 150 -7.59 4.57 5.66
N ASP A 151 -6.31 4.89 5.62
CA ASP A 151 -5.70 5.94 6.46
C ASP A 151 -6.23 7.31 6.03
N ARG A 152 -6.58 8.14 7.02
CA ARG A 152 -6.96 9.54 6.86
C ARG A 152 -5.90 10.42 7.51
N LYS A 153 -5.43 11.42 6.78
CA LYS A 153 -4.52 12.44 7.27
C LYS A 153 -5.16 13.80 7.14
N ASP A 154 -5.26 14.49 8.25
CA ASP A 154 -5.77 15.85 8.32
C ASP A 154 -4.65 16.77 8.81
N GLY A 155 -4.61 18.01 8.31
CA GLY A 155 -3.62 19.00 8.74
C GLY A 155 -4.06 20.41 8.44
N VAL A 156 -3.46 21.38 9.14
CA VAL A 156 -3.70 22.82 8.96
C VAL A 156 -2.64 23.37 8.01
N ILE A 157 -3.01 24.21 7.06
CA ILE A 157 -2.06 24.89 6.17
C ILE A 157 -1.18 25.84 6.99
N ARG A 158 0.12 25.81 6.76
CA ARG A 158 1.08 26.69 7.44
C ARG A 158 0.72 28.15 7.21
N GLY A 159 0.68 28.91 8.29
CA GLY A 159 0.32 30.34 8.24
C GLY A 159 -1.19 30.65 8.20
N HIS A 160 -2.05 29.64 8.06
CA HIS A 160 -3.50 29.78 7.94
C HIS A 160 -4.22 28.87 8.93
N ALA A 161 -4.42 29.35 10.17
CA ALA A 161 -5.00 28.55 11.26
C ALA A 161 -6.48 28.17 11.06
N ASP A 162 -7.19 28.88 10.20
CA ASP A 162 -8.59 28.70 9.81
C ASP A 162 -8.77 27.73 8.63
N THR A 163 -7.80 26.90 8.36
CA THR A 163 -7.83 25.91 7.27
C THR A 163 -7.70 24.49 7.79
N LEU A 164 -8.33 23.54 7.09
CA LEU A 164 -8.16 22.12 7.32
C LEU A 164 -8.02 21.40 5.97
N VAL A 165 -6.91 20.73 5.75
CA VAL A 165 -6.67 19.91 4.55
C VAL A 165 -6.75 18.44 4.91
N THR A 166 -7.54 17.67 4.15
CA THR A 166 -7.61 16.22 4.25
C THR A 166 -6.93 15.57 3.04
N ASP A 167 -5.94 14.71 3.27
CA ASP A 167 -5.29 13.92 2.22
C ASP A 167 -6.18 12.73 1.87
N LEU A 168 -6.69 12.71 0.63
CA LEU A 168 -7.52 11.62 0.11
C LEU A 168 -6.65 10.52 -0.50
N PRO A 169 -7.10 9.25 -0.51
CA PRO A 169 -6.42 8.18 -1.21
C PRO A 169 -6.17 8.51 -2.69
N GLY A 170 -5.09 7.96 -3.25
CA GLY A 170 -4.82 8.09 -4.68
C GLY A 170 -5.76 7.21 -5.51
N ILE A 171 -6.54 7.84 -6.38
CA ILE A 171 -7.52 7.18 -7.21
C ILE A 171 -7.33 7.55 -8.68
N TYR A 172 -7.80 6.71 -9.58
CA TYR A 172 -7.76 6.98 -11.01
C TYR A 172 -9.08 7.47 -11.57
N SER A 173 -10.17 7.11 -10.93
CA SER A 173 -11.52 7.52 -11.30
C SER A 173 -12.44 7.58 -10.06
N MET A 174 -13.61 8.18 -10.22
CA MET A 174 -14.67 8.20 -9.21
C MET A 174 -15.61 6.98 -9.30
N SER A 175 -15.24 5.97 -10.10
CA SER A 175 -16.00 4.72 -10.22
C SER A 175 -15.74 3.82 -9.01
N PRO A 176 -16.76 3.15 -8.44
CA PRO A 176 -16.62 2.40 -7.18
C PRO A 176 -15.97 1.03 -7.38
N TYR A 177 -14.70 1.00 -7.77
CA TYR A 177 -13.95 -0.21 -8.04
C TYR A 177 -13.14 -0.70 -6.83
N THR A 178 -12.47 0.22 -6.13
CA THR A 178 -11.70 -0.07 -4.91
C THR A 178 -12.30 0.63 -3.69
N SER A 179 -11.88 0.21 -2.47
CA SER A 179 -12.27 0.88 -1.23
C SER A 179 -11.80 2.34 -1.18
N GLU A 180 -10.68 2.65 -1.82
CA GLU A 180 -10.09 3.99 -1.90
C GLU A 180 -10.98 4.93 -2.71
N GLU A 181 -11.48 4.48 -3.86
CA GLU A 181 -12.40 5.24 -4.71
C GLU A 181 -13.75 5.49 -4.02
N ILE A 182 -14.29 4.46 -3.35
CA ILE A 182 -15.54 4.59 -2.57
C ILE A 182 -15.37 5.62 -1.44
N VAL A 183 -14.24 5.60 -0.73
CA VAL A 183 -13.95 6.54 0.36
C VAL A 183 -13.83 7.97 -0.15
N THR A 184 -13.06 8.17 -1.21
CA THR A 184 -12.86 9.49 -1.83
C THR A 184 -14.19 10.07 -2.31
N ARG A 185 -14.97 9.25 -3.04
CA ARG A 185 -16.29 9.65 -3.53
C ARG A 185 -17.23 10.05 -2.38
N ARG A 186 -17.33 9.22 -1.33
CA ARG A 186 -18.14 9.51 -0.15
C ARG A 186 -17.68 10.78 0.54
N PHE A 187 -16.38 10.98 0.70
CA PHE A 187 -15.85 12.18 1.35
C PHE A 187 -16.20 13.45 0.59
N VAL A 188 -16.11 13.47 -0.74
CA VAL A 188 -16.42 14.65 -1.53
C VAL A 188 -17.92 14.92 -1.59
N LEU A 189 -18.76 13.89 -1.76
CA LEU A 189 -20.22 14.03 -1.86
C LEU A 189 -20.89 14.34 -0.51
N GLU A 190 -20.52 13.64 0.56
CA GLU A 190 -21.14 13.77 1.88
C GLU A 190 -20.42 14.82 2.74
N GLY A 191 -19.09 14.86 2.70
CA GLY A 191 -18.25 15.78 3.48
C GLY A 191 -18.27 17.20 2.96
N LYS A 192 -18.63 17.42 1.69
CA LYS A 192 -18.78 18.73 1.01
C LYS A 192 -17.65 19.71 1.38
N PRO A 193 -16.39 19.42 1.03
CA PRO A 193 -15.28 20.31 1.31
C PRO A 193 -15.52 21.66 0.64
N ARG A 194 -15.04 22.74 1.26
CA ARG A 194 -15.18 24.11 0.73
C ARG A 194 -14.29 24.37 -0.46
N GLY A 195 -13.23 23.59 -0.63
CA GLY A 195 -12.35 23.65 -1.79
C GLY A 195 -11.70 22.29 -2.05
N LEU A 196 -11.32 22.08 -3.28
CA LEU A 196 -10.63 20.86 -3.73
C LEU A 196 -9.30 21.26 -4.38
N ILE A 197 -8.20 20.66 -3.92
CA ILE A 197 -6.89 20.81 -4.55
C ILE A 197 -6.64 19.52 -5.32
N ASN A 198 -6.77 19.58 -6.64
CA ASN A 198 -6.52 18.44 -7.52
C ASN A 198 -5.07 18.46 -8.00
N ILE A 199 -4.32 17.40 -7.68
CA ILE A 199 -2.91 17.27 -8.07
C ILE A 199 -2.82 16.40 -9.31
N VAL A 200 -2.18 16.94 -10.33
CA VAL A 200 -1.95 16.32 -11.63
C VAL A 200 -0.45 16.17 -11.85
N ASP A 201 -0.01 14.98 -12.21
CA ASP A 201 1.36 14.74 -12.69
C ASP A 201 1.51 15.30 -14.11
N ALA A 202 2.25 16.38 -14.26
CA ALA A 202 2.48 17.06 -15.52
C ALA A 202 3.28 16.20 -16.53
N SER A 203 4.03 15.21 -16.07
CA SER A 203 4.76 14.27 -16.94
C SER A 203 3.84 13.23 -17.58
N ASN A 204 2.67 12.94 -16.96
CA ASN A 204 1.66 12.00 -17.42
C ASN A 204 0.26 12.65 -17.44
N ILE A 205 0.17 13.85 -18.01
CA ILE A 205 -0.97 14.74 -17.88
C ILE A 205 -2.28 14.16 -18.41
N GLU A 206 -2.26 13.52 -19.59
CA GLU A 206 -3.46 12.98 -20.25
C GLU A 206 -4.25 12.04 -19.35
N ARG A 207 -3.54 11.16 -18.67
CA ARG A 207 -4.14 10.22 -17.76
C ARG A 207 -4.70 10.87 -16.49
N ASN A 208 -3.95 11.83 -15.95
CA ASN A 208 -4.33 12.50 -14.70
C ASN A 208 -5.56 13.40 -14.92
N LEU A 209 -5.71 14.01 -16.08
CA LEU A 209 -6.86 14.83 -16.42
C LEU A 209 -8.19 14.06 -16.45
N TYR A 210 -8.18 12.74 -16.63
CA TYR A 210 -9.41 11.94 -16.59
C TYR A 210 -10.13 12.05 -15.22
N LEU A 211 -9.38 11.94 -14.13
CA LEU A 211 -9.92 12.19 -12.80
C LEU A 211 -10.34 13.65 -12.62
N THR A 212 -9.54 14.60 -13.13
CA THR A 212 -9.84 16.03 -13.07
C THR A 212 -11.22 16.33 -13.65
N MET A 213 -11.54 15.77 -14.80
CA MET A 213 -12.85 15.96 -15.43
C MET A 213 -14.00 15.44 -14.57
N GLN A 214 -13.84 14.28 -13.95
CA GLN A 214 -14.86 13.75 -13.03
C GLN A 214 -15.01 14.59 -11.75
N LEU A 215 -13.92 15.19 -11.26
CA LEU A 215 -13.96 16.10 -10.13
C LEU A 215 -14.65 17.44 -10.48
N MET A 216 -14.47 17.93 -11.71
CA MET A 216 -15.16 19.12 -12.20
C MET A 216 -16.67 18.90 -12.32
N GLU A 217 -17.13 17.69 -12.69
CA GLU A 217 -18.55 17.32 -12.71
C GLU A 217 -19.22 17.39 -11.32
N LEU A 218 -18.44 17.37 -10.23
CA LEU A 218 -18.92 17.47 -8.85
C LEU A 218 -19.27 18.91 -8.43
N ASP A 219 -18.96 19.89 -9.26
CA ASP A 219 -19.29 21.32 -9.06
C ASP A 219 -18.81 21.88 -7.69
N VAL A 220 -17.65 21.40 -7.21
CA VAL A 220 -16.97 21.87 -6.00
C VAL A 220 -15.90 22.88 -6.40
N PRO A 221 -15.74 24.02 -5.65
CA PRO A 221 -14.63 24.94 -5.85
C PRO A 221 -13.28 24.21 -5.94
N MET A 222 -12.51 24.42 -7.01
CA MET A 222 -11.35 23.60 -7.29
C MET A 222 -10.18 24.40 -7.86
N VAL A 223 -8.94 23.99 -7.46
CA VAL A 223 -7.69 24.44 -8.06
C VAL A 223 -6.92 23.21 -8.58
N LEU A 224 -6.37 23.31 -9.77
CA LEU A 224 -5.51 22.28 -10.39
C LEU A 224 -4.04 22.61 -10.09
N ALA A 225 -3.36 21.71 -9.38
CA ALA A 225 -1.93 21.80 -9.12
C ALA A 225 -1.17 20.90 -10.12
N LEU A 226 -0.50 21.51 -11.10
CA LEU A 226 0.37 20.80 -12.05
C LEU A 226 1.72 20.51 -11.37
N ASN A 227 1.88 19.31 -10.84
CA ASN A 227 3.09 18.90 -10.16
C ASN A 227 4.12 18.29 -11.11
N MET A 228 5.39 18.21 -10.65
CA MET A 228 6.52 17.70 -11.43
C MET A 228 6.91 18.60 -12.63
N MET A 229 6.62 19.89 -12.53
CA MET A 229 7.00 20.86 -13.57
C MET A 229 8.50 21.01 -13.74
N ASP A 230 9.27 20.69 -12.70
CA ASP A 230 10.73 20.59 -12.79
C ASP A 230 11.17 19.48 -13.75
N GLU A 231 10.56 18.31 -13.71
CA GLU A 231 10.85 17.21 -14.63
C GLU A 231 10.45 17.57 -16.08
N VAL A 232 9.29 18.20 -16.26
CA VAL A 232 8.84 18.67 -17.58
C VAL A 232 9.86 19.65 -18.18
N ARG A 233 10.33 20.63 -17.39
CA ARG A 233 11.31 21.63 -17.83
C ARG A 233 12.68 21.01 -18.10
N GLU A 234 13.18 20.13 -17.22
CA GLU A 234 14.46 19.43 -17.40
C GLU A 234 14.50 18.58 -18.68
N ASN A 235 13.35 18.03 -19.09
CA ASN A 235 13.20 17.28 -20.32
C ASN A 235 12.94 18.17 -21.57
N GLY A 236 12.92 19.50 -21.42
CA GLY A 236 12.69 20.44 -22.52
C GLY A 236 11.23 20.57 -22.95
N GLY A 237 10.28 20.10 -22.12
CA GLY A 237 8.85 20.30 -22.30
C GLY A 237 8.38 21.59 -21.66
N SER A 238 7.15 22.02 -21.99
CA SER A 238 6.46 23.12 -21.31
C SER A 238 4.94 22.92 -21.41
N ILE A 239 4.19 23.58 -20.52
CA ILE A 239 2.74 23.60 -20.54
C ILE A 239 2.28 25.04 -20.60
N ARG A 240 1.36 25.34 -21.51
CA ARG A 240 0.70 26.64 -21.66
C ARG A 240 -0.43 26.74 -20.65
N VAL A 241 -0.07 27.15 -19.44
CA VAL A 241 -0.96 27.12 -18.27
C VAL A 241 -2.21 27.94 -18.50
N ASN A 242 -2.08 29.18 -19.01
CA ASN A 242 -3.21 30.08 -19.26
C ASN A 242 -4.21 29.53 -20.29
N GLU A 243 -3.70 28.91 -21.35
CA GLU A 243 -4.58 28.28 -22.35
C GLU A 243 -5.29 27.06 -21.76
N MET A 244 -4.59 26.31 -20.89
CA MET A 244 -5.17 25.18 -20.16
C MET A 244 -6.27 25.63 -19.19
N GLU A 245 -6.04 26.71 -18.43
CA GLU A 245 -7.05 27.33 -17.58
C GLU A 245 -8.29 27.75 -18.39
N ALA A 246 -8.08 28.43 -19.52
CA ALA A 246 -9.18 28.88 -20.40
C ALA A 246 -10.00 27.70 -20.93
N MET A 247 -9.36 26.55 -21.20
CA MET A 247 -10.03 25.35 -21.69
C MET A 247 -10.75 24.57 -20.59
N LEU A 248 -10.15 24.47 -19.41
CA LEU A 248 -10.70 23.74 -18.28
C LEU A 248 -11.68 24.58 -17.45
N GLY A 249 -11.50 25.90 -17.41
CA GLY A 249 -12.33 26.80 -16.60
C GLY A 249 -12.07 26.67 -15.10
N VAL A 250 -10.86 26.28 -14.69
CA VAL A 250 -10.38 26.22 -13.30
C VAL A 250 -8.97 26.78 -13.23
N PRO A 251 -8.58 27.43 -12.11
CA PRO A 251 -7.20 27.88 -11.92
C PRO A 251 -6.21 26.73 -11.99
N VAL A 252 -5.11 26.92 -12.71
CA VAL A 252 -4.05 25.92 -12.89
C VAL A 252 -2.73 26.50 -12.41
N VAL A 253 -2.13 25.90 -11.38
CA VAL A 253 -0.88 26.38 -10.79
C VAL A 253 0.24 25.40 -11.01
N PRO A 254 1.33 25.79 -11.71
CA PRO A 254 2.50 24.93 -11.93
C PRO A 254 3.33 24.85 -10.65
N ILE A 255 3.58 23.63 -10.15
CA ILE A 255 4.32 23.40 -8.92
C ILE A 255 5.41 22.32 -9.09
N SER A 256 6.38 22.33 -8.17
CA SER A 256 7.22 21.19 -7.85
C SER A 256 7.16 20.93 -6.34
N ALA A 257 6.34 19.98 -5.94
CA ALA A 257 6.18 19.63 -4.53
C ALA A 257 7.49 19.11 -3.92
N ALA A 258 8.37 18.46 -4.71
CA ALA A 258 9.65 17.96 -4.26
C ALA A 258 10.65 19.10 -3.95
N LYS A 259 10.67 20.14 -4.78
CA LYS A 259 11.54 21.31 -4.61
C LYS A 259 10.89 22.43 -3.78
N GLY A 260 9.57 22.37 -3.55
CA GLY A 260 8.81 23.40 -2.83
C GLY A 260 8.52 24.65 -3.68
N GLU A 261 8.58 24.54 -5.01
CA GLU A 261 8.29 25.63 -5.95
C GLU A 261 6.79 25.77 -6.18
N GLY A 262 6.27 27.01 -6.26
CA GLY A 262 4.87 27.31 -6.57
C GLY A 262 3.86 27.01 -5.46
N ILE A 263 4.29 26.61 -4.25
CA ILE A 263 3.41 26.19 -3.15
C ILE A 263 2.63 27.40 -2.58
N ASP A 264 3.29 28.54 -2.39
CA ASP A 264 2.62 29.74 -1.83
C ASP A 264 1.58 30.30 -2.80
N GLU A 265 1.85 30.23 -4.10
CA GLU A 265 0.92 30.60 -5.16
C GLU A 265 -0.30 29.66 -5.16
N LEU A 266 -0.06 28.34 -5.07
CA LEU A 266 -1.14 27.35 -4.96
C LEU A 266 -2.03 27.60 -3.74
N VAL A 267 -1.43 27.90 -2.59
CA VAL A 267 -2.19 28.22 -1.35
C VAL A 267 -3.04 29.46 -1.54
N SER A 268 -2.48 30.52 -2.16
CA SER A 268 -3.21 31.75 -2.40
C SER A 268 -4.42 31.54 -3.31
N HIS A 269 -4.27 30.79 -4.41
CA HIS A 269 -5.38 30.41 -5.29
C HIS A 269 -6.41 29.53 -4.58
N ALA A 270 -5.98 28.54 -3.81
CA ALA A 270 -6.87 27.64 -3.09
C ALA A 270 -7.73 28.41 -2.06
N LEU A 271 -7.11 29.30 -1.30
CA LEU A 271 -7.83 30.16 -0.33
C LEU A 271 -8.84 31.09 -1.02
N HIS A 272 -8.44 31.69 -2.14
CA HIS A 272 -9.31 32.57 -2.92
C HIS A 272 -10.54 31.83 -3.44
N VAL A 273 -10.33 30.73 -4.15
CA VAL A 273 -11.40 29.89 -4.72
C VAL A 273 -12.34 29.36 -3.64
N ALA A 274 -11.80 28.92 -2.49
CA ALA A 274 -12.61 28.42 -1.39
C ALA A 274 -13.37 29.54 -0.66
N HIS A 275 -12.79 30.74 -0.48
CA HIS A 275 -13.42 31.86 0.18
C HIS A 275 -14.58 32.42 -0.66
N TYR A 276 -14.37 32.58 -1.96
CA TYR A 276 -15.39 33.13 -2.89
C TYR A 276 -16.32 32.06 -3.46
N GLN A 277 -16.10 30.76 -3.13
CA GLN A 277 -16.89 29.62 -3.61
C GLN A 277 -16.95 29.57 -5.16
N GLU A 278 -15.81 29.82 -5.81
CA GLU A 278 -15.70 29.79 -7.26
C GLU A 278 -15.79 28.36 -7.81
N ARG A 279 -16.83 28.09 -8.57
CA ARG A 279 -17.08 26.77 -9.16
C ARG A 279 -16.39 26.64 -10.50
N PRO A 280 -16.11 25.38 -10.97
CA PRO A 280 -15.56 25.16 -12.31
C PRO A 280 -16.41 25.85 -13.39
N GLY A 281 -15.77 26.67 -14.21
CA GLY A 281 -16.48 27.48 -15.23
C GLY A 281 -16.98 26.67 -16.42
N ARG A 282 -16.54 25.39 -16.57
CA ARG A 282 -16.90 24.55 -17.70
C ARG A 282 -17.21 23.12 -17.28
N PRO A 283 -18.43 22.83 -16.83
CA PRO A 283 -18.84 21.48 -16.45
C PRO A 283 -19.18 20.59 -17.65
N ASP A 284 -19.33 21.15 -18.87
CA ASP A 284 -19.69 20.42 -20.08
C ASP A 284 -18.49 20.26 -21.03
N PHE A 285 -18.12 19.01 -21.29
CA PHE A 285 -16.98 18.61 -22.12
C PHE A 285 -17.39 18.15 -23.52
N CYS A 286 -18.70 18.08 -23.79
CA CYS A 286 -19.25 17.63 -25.05
C CYS A 286 -19.26 18.73 -26.11
N ASP A 287 -18.97 18.36 -27.34
CA ASP A 287 -19.20 19.23 -28.48
C ASP A 287 -20.67 19.03 -29.00
N PRO A 288 -21.52 20.07 -28.94
CA PRO A 288 -22.93 19.93 -29.33
C PRO A 288 -23.13 19.67 -30.81
N GLU A 289 -22.17 20.01 -31.68
CA GLU A 289 -22.26 19.87 -33.13
C GLU A 289 -21.33 18.80 -33.70
N GLY A 290 -20.41 18.25 -32.87
CA GLY A 290 -19.38 17.29 -33.27
C GLY A 290 -19.83 15.84 -33.24
N PRO A 291 -18.88 14.90 -33.41
CA PRO A 291 -19.13 13.46 -33.30
C PRO A 291 -19.74 13.03 -31.97
N GLN A 292 -19.65 13.85 -30.95
CA GLN A 292 -20.13 13.59 -29.56
C GLN A 292 -21.51 14.19 -29.29
N ALA A 293 -22.17 14.76 -30.29
CA ALA A 293 -23.50 15.40 -30.14
C ALA A 293 -24.56 14.44 -29.55
N ALA A 294 -24.47 13.15 -29.84
CA ALA A 294 -25.36 12.14 -29.25
C ALA A 294 -25.16 12.00 -27.74
N VAL A 295 -23.90 12.02 -27.28
CA VAL A 295 -23.54 11.98 -25.81
C VAL A 295 -24.02 13.26 -25.15
N HIS A 296 -23.82 14.41 -25.76
CA HIS A 296 -24.28 15.70 -25.25
C HIS A 296 -25.81 15.68 -25.02
N ARG A 297 -26.61 15.29 -26.06
CA ARG A 297 -28.07 15.18 -25.92
C ARG A 297 -28.49 14.20 -24.85
N CYS A 298 -27.81 13.05 -24.74
CA CYS A 298 -28.06 12.04 -23.73
C CYS A 298 -27.87 12.62 -22.32
N LEU A 299 -26.71 13.19 -22.05
CA LEU A 299 -26.39 13.71 -20.71
C LEU A 299 -27.33 14.87 -20.31
N HIS A 300 -27.64 15.80 -21.24
CA HIS A 300 -28.61 16.86 -20.99
C HIS A 300 -30.02 16.34 -20.79
N GLY A 301 -30.45 15.37 -21.56
CA GLY A 301 -31.75 14.68 -21.38
C GLY A 301 -31.87 14.01 -20.02
N ILE A 302 -30.81 13.30 -19.58
CA ILE A 302 -30.75 12.69 -18.25
C ILE A 302 -30.75 13.77 -17.16
N MET A 303 -29.95 14.83 -17.30
CA MET A 303 -29.91 15.93 -16.30
C MET A 303 -31.31 16.50 -16.05
N HIS A 304 -32.06 16.80 -17.09
CA HIS A 304 -33.44 17.31 -16.95
C HIS A 304 -34.37 16.28 -16.29
N LEU A 305 -34.20 14.98 -16.62
CA LEU A 305 -35.02 13.92 -16.05
C LEU A 305 -34.81 13.76 -14.54
N ILE A 306 -33.57 13.97 -14.06
CA ILE A 306 -33.17 13.67 -12.67
C ILE A 306 -33.02 14.93 -11.78
N GLU A 307 -33.24 16.12 -12.28
CA GLU A 307 -32.93 17.40 -11.60
C GLU A 307 -33.50 17.44 -10.18
N ASP A 308 -34.80 17.18 -10.02
CA ASP A 308 -35.48 17.16 -8.72
C ASP A 308 -34.95 16.07 -7.77
N HIS A 309 -34.60 14.91 -8.31
CA HIS A 309 -34.07 13.79 -7.54
C HIS A 309 -32.63 14.04 -7.11
N ALA A 310 -31.81 14.60 -7.98
CA ALA A 310 -30.43 14.96 -7.71
C ALA A 310 -30.32 16.07 -6.65
N GLU A 311 -31.20 17.09 -6.71
CA GLU A 311 -31.27 18.15 -5.70
C GLU A 311 -31.66 17.59 -4.32
N LYS A 312 -32.67 16.72 -4.24
CA LYS A 312 -33.08 16.06 -3.00
C LYS A 312 -32.00 15.16 -2.41
N ALA A 313 -31.25 14.43 -3.28
CA ALA A 313 -30.13 13.58 -2.88
C ALA A 313 -28.86 14.39 -2.56
N GLY A 314 -28.81 15.68 -2.93
CA GLY A 314 -27.66 16.55 -2.76
C GLY A 314 -26.46 16.16 -3.62
N ILE A 315 -26.72 15.54 -4.78
CA ILE A 315 -25.72 15.11 -5.77
C ILE A 315 -25.78 16.08 -6.96
N PRO A 316 -24.64 16.60 -7.45
CA PRO A 316 -24.64 17.47 -8.63
C PRO A 316 -25.26 16.79 -9.85
N PRO A 317 -26.21 17.42 -10.56
CA PRO A 317 -26.97 16.80 -11.65
C PRO A 317 -26.05 16.28 -12.78
N ARG A 318 -24.99 17.01 -13.12
CA ARG A 318 -24.04 16.61 -14.18
C ARG A 318 -23.30 15.32 -13.81
N PHE A 319 -22.79 15.24 -12.58
CA PHE A 319 -22.12 14.03 -12.07
C PHE A 319 -23.09 12.84 -12.03
N ALA A 320 -24.32 13.07 -11.53
CA ALA A 320 -25.36 12.04 -11.51
C ALA A 320 -25.70 11.53 -12.91
N ALA A 321 -25.86 12.43 -13.88
CA ALA A 321 -26.18 12.09 -15.28
C ALA A 321 -25.06 11.26 -15.93
N SER A 322 -23.80 11.67 -15.76
CA SER A 322 -22.64 10.93 -16.29
C SER A 322 -22.54 9.54 -15.67
N LYS A 323 -22.74 9.41 -14.34
CA LYS A 323 -22.68 8.13 -13.63
C LYS A 323 -23.86 7.22 -13.97
N LEU A 324 -25.06 7.75 -14.15
CA LEU A 324 -26.22 6.96 -14.62
C LEU A 324 -26.00 6.47 -16.06
N ALA A 325 -25.47 7.32 -16.93
CA ALA A 325 -25.11 6.93 -18.29
C ALA A 325 -24.03 5.83 -18.33
N GLU A 326 -23.07 5.84 -17.38
CA GLU A 326 -22.08 4.76 -17.20
C GLU A 326 -22.68 3.47 -16.59
N GLY A 327 -23.90 3.53 -16.04
CA GLY A 327 -24.57 2.40 -15.39
C GLY A 327 -24.20 2.22 -13.90
N ASP A 328 -23.84 3.28 -13.21
CA ASP A 328 -23.49 3.27 -11.77
C ASP A 328 -24.72 2.99 -10.90
N ARG A 329 -24.77 1.80 -10.30
CA ARG A 329 -25.88 1.36 -9.45
C ARG A 329 -26.01 2.15 -8.15
N LEU A 330 -24.89 2.64 -7.59
CA LEU A 330 -24.93 3.40 -6.34
C LEU A 330 -25.64 4.74 -6.51
N VAL A 331 -25.42 5.43 -7.63
CA VAL A 331 -26.15 6.66 -7.96
C VAL A 331 -27.60 6.37 -8.25
N LEU A 332 -27.89 5.30 -9.01
CA LEU A 332 -29.26 4.91 -9.32
C LEU A 332 -30.09 4.62 -8.05
N GLU A 333 -29.49 3.94 -7.07
CA GLU A 333 -30.15 3.64 -5.79
C GLU A 333 -30.35 4.93 -4.95
N GLN A 334 -29.38 5.85 -4.94
CA GLN A 334 -29.46 7.10 -4.18
C GLN A 334 -30.52 8.07 -4.72
N LEU A 335 -30.71 8.11 -6.03
CA LEU A 335 -31.70 8.97 -6.67
C LEU A 335 -33.13 8.47 -6.51
N ASN A 336 -33.33 7.19 -6.23
CA ASN A 336 -34.64 6.59 -5.97
C ASN A 336 -35.70 6.90 -7.05
N LEU A 337 -35.32 6.70 -8.32
CA LEU A 337 -36.16 6.98 -9.49
C LEU A 337 -37.37 6.01 -9.54
N SER A 338 -38.51 6.51 -10.05
CA SER A 338 -39.67 5.67 -10.36
C SER A 338 -39.40 4.72 -11.53
N GLU A 339 -40.18 3.67 -11.70
CA GLU A 339 -40.01 2.72 -12.81
C GLU A 339 -40.16 3.40 -14.18
N ASN A 340 -41.09 4.35 -14.33
CA ASN A 340 -41.26 5.09 -15.57
C ASN A 340 -40.05 5.97 -15.90
N GLU A 341 -39.42 6.57 -14.88
CA GLU A 341 -38.21 7.37 -15.05
C GLU A 341 -37.01 6.48 -15.41
N LYS A 342 -36.92 5.28 -14.84
CA LYS A 342 -35.88 4.30 -15.22
C LYS A 342 -36.06 3.82 -16.66
N GLU A 343 -37.30 3.58 -17.12
CA GLU A 343 -37.56 3.25 -18.52
C GLU A 343 -37.20 4.38 -19.46
N MET A 344 -37.52 5.64 -19.10
CA MET A 344 -37.14 6.81 -19.88
C MET A 344 -35.62 7.00 -19.92
N LEU A 345 -34.94 6.85 -18.77
CA LEU A 345 -33.48 6.86 -18.67
C LEU A 345 -32.84 5.84 -19.62
N GLU A 346 -33.32 4.60 -19.59
CA GLU A 346 -32.79 3.53 -20.45
C GLU A 346 -33.07 3.83 -21.95
N HIS A 347 -34.22 4.42 -22.27
CA HIS A 347 -34.54 4.82 -23.65
C HIS A 347 -33.57 5.88 -24.18
N ILE A 348 -33.26 6.92 -23.37
CA ILE A 348 -32.32 7.97 -23.72
C ILE A 348 -30.90 7.37 -23.94
N ILE A 349 -30.48 6.45 -23.08
CA ILE A 349 -29.16 5.81 -23.19
C ILE A 349 -29.08 4.93 -24.43
N VAL A 350 -30.09 4.07 -24.69
CA VAL A 350 -30.14 3.19 -25.88
C VAL A 350 -30.12 3.99 -27.15
N GLN A 351 -30.81 5.13 -27.19
CA GLN A 351 -30.75 6.02 -28.35
C GLN A 351 -29.33 6.53 -28.63
N MET A 352 -28.60 6.96 -27.57
CA MET A 352 -27.20 7.37 -27.67
C MET A 352 -26.31 6.23 -28.19
N GLU A 353 -26.47 5.01 -27.64
CA GLU A 353 -25.71 3.82 -28.07
C GLU A 353 -25.92 3.52 -29.58
N GLN A 354 -27.16 3.60 -30.04
CA GLN A 354 -27.49 3.38 -31.46
C GLN A 354 -26.90 4.46 -32.37
N GLU A 355 -27.00 5.74 -32.01
CA GLU A 355 -26.46 6.84 -32.79
C GLU A 355 -24.92 6.85 -32.78
N ARG A 356 -24.27 6.50 -31.67
CA ARG A 356 -22.82 6.54 -31.53
C ARG A 356 -22.14 5.25 -32.06
N GLY A 357 -22.85 4.13 -32.05
CA GLY A 357 -22.30 2.81 -32.37
C GLY A 357 -21.32 2.27 -31.32
N LEU A 358 -21.32 2.85 -30.10
CA LEU A 358 -20.55 2.47 -28.93
C LEU A 358 -21.52 2.16 -27.80
N ASP A 359 -21.12 1.26 -26.93
CA ASP A 359 -21.86 1.06 -25.67
C ASP A 359 -21.74 2.28 -24.74
N ARG A 360 -22.67 2.40 -23.79
CA ARG A 360 -22.82 3.54 -22.89
C ARG A 360 -21.54 3.95 -22.16
N ALA A 361 -20.84 3.00 -21.59
CA ALA A 361 -19.62 3.28 -20.80
C ALA A 361 -18.45 3.70 -21.72
N ALA A 362 -18.29 3.05 -22.88
CA ALA A 362 -17.28 3.40 -23.87
C ALA A 362 -17.55 4.78 -24.48
N ALA A 363 -18.82 5.14 -24.73
CA ALA A 363 -19.18 6.45 -25.29
C ALA A 363 -18.83 7.61 -24.33
N ILE A 364 -19.07 7.44 -23.02
CA ILE A 364 -18.71 8.44 -22.00
C ILE A 364 -17.18 8.54 -21.84
N ALA A 365 -16.47 7.41 -21.83
CA ALA A 365 -15.03 7.41 -21.76
C ALA A 365 -14.38 8.06 -22.99
N ASP A 366 -14.87 7.73 -24.20
CA ASP A 366 -14.42 8.33 -25.46
C ASP A 366 -14.64 9.85 -25.48
N MET A 367 -15.77 10.32 -24.99
CA MET A 367 -16.03 11.76 -24.83
C MET A 367 -14.96 12.44 -23.98
N ARG A 368 -14.65 11.89 -22.79
CA ARG A 368 -13.65 12.47 -21.90
C ARG A 368 -12.25 12.43 -22.49
N PHE A 369 -11.82 11.31 -23.06
CA PHE A 369 -10.50 11.20 -23.68
C PHE A 369 -10.34 12.08 -24.90
N SER A 370 -11.35 12.23 -25.74
CA SER A 370 -11.33 13.17 -26.88
C SER A 370 -11.17 14.62 -26.43
N PHE A 371 -11.82 15.02 -25.33
CA PHE A 371 -11.62 16.36 -24.76
C PHE A 371 -10.22 16.52 -24.17
N ILE A 372 -9.72 15.53 -23.43
CA ILE A 372 -8.36 15.53 -22.88
C ILE A 372 -7.32 15.65 -24.00
N GLU A 373 -7.48 14.88 -25.08
CA GLU A 373 -6.58 14.95 -26.24
C GLU A 373 -6.61 16.35 -26.87
N LYS A 374 -7.78 16.97 -27.00
CA LYS A 374 -7.93 18.34 -27.48
C LYS A 374 -7.20 19.34 -26.56
N VAL A 375 -7.36 19.24 -25.23
CA VAL A 375 -6.66 20.09 -24.28
C VAL A 375 -5.15 19.88 -24.39
N CYS A 376 -4.68 18.65 -24.36
CA CYS A 376 -3.25 18.35 -24.38
C CYS A 376 -2.59 18.73 -25.71
N SER A 377 -3.25 18.53 -26.84
CA SER A 377 -2.71 18.92 -28.16
C SER A 377 -2.52 20.43 -28.32
N GLN A 378 -3.31 21.26 -27.62
CA GLN A 378 -3.23 22.71 -27.69
C GLN A 378 -2.33 23.32 -26.62
N THR A 379 -2.16 22.64 -25.46
CA THR A 379 -1.51 23.26 -24.31
C THR A 379 -0.19 22.60 -23.90
N VAL A 380 0.05 21.33 -24.27
CA VAL A 380 1.23 20.58 -23.83
C VAL A 380 2.28 20.53 -24.93
N VAL A 381 3.44 21.10 -24.67
CA VAL A 381 4.64 20.96 -25.51
C VAL A 381 5.41 19.74 -25.01
N ARG A 382 5.31 18.64 -25.76
CA ARG A 382 5.97 17.39 -25.39
C ARG A 382 7.48 17.49 -25.55
N PRO A 383 8.26 17.02 -24.54
CA PRO A 383 9.69 16.88 -24.70
C PRO A 383 10.02 15.80 -25.73
N HIS A 384 11.16 15.93 -26.40
CA HIS A 384 11.80 14.77 -27.02
C HIS A 384 12.11 13.76 -25.90
N GLU A 385 12.07 12.46 -26.12
CA GLU A 385 12.23 11.38 -25.17
C GLU A 385 12.76 11.79 -23.77
N SER A 386 11.96 11.53 -22.71
CA SER A 386 12.39 11.79 -21.33
C SER A 386 13.66 11.00 -21.01
N HIS A 387 14.73 11.68 -20.60
CA HIS A 387 15.99 11.04 -20.19
C HIS A 387 15.77 10.03 -19.05
N GLU A 388 14.81 10.28 -18.20
CA GLU A 388 14.42 9.39 -17.08
C GLU A 388 13.71 8.14 -17.59
N HIS A 389 12.82 8.29 -18.56
CA HIS A 389 12.16 7.14 -19.20
C HIS A 389 13.20 6.25 -19.90
N ALA A 390 14.12 6.81 -20.68
CA ALA A 390 15.19 6.06 -21.33
C ALA A 390 16.10 5.32 -20.34
N ARG A 391 16.41 5.93 -19.17
CA ARG A 391 17.15 5.27 -18.09
C ARG A 391 16.32 4.15 -17.45
N SER A 392 15.03 4.38 -17.22
CA SER A 392 14.11 3.39 -16.66
C SER A 392 13.98 2.16 -17.55
N VAL A 393 13.84 2.35 -18.87
CA VAL A 393 13.79 1.25 -19.85
C VAL A 393 15.09 0.44 -19.83
N LYS A 394 16.27 1.09 -19.76
CA LYS A 394 17.56 0.40 -19.64
C LYS A 394 17.67 -0.40 -18.35
N ALA A 395 17.24 0.16 -17.23
CA ALA A 395 17.23 -0.53 -15.94
C ALA A 395 16.24 -1.71 -15.95
N ASP A 396 15.08 -1.53 -16.53
CA ASP A 396 14.04 -2.56 -16.64
C ASP A 396 14.48 -3.75 -17.50
N HIS A 397 15.34 -3.55 -18.50
CA HIS A 397 15.90 -4.65 -19.28
C HIS A 397 16.65 -5.67 -18.39
N ILE A 398 17.27 -5.20 -17.29
CA ILE A 398 17.97 -6.05 -16.32
C ILE A 398 17.02 -6.48 -15.21
N LEU A 399 16.30 -5.53 -14.60
CA LEU A 399 15.51 -5.76 -13.38
C LEU A 399 14.20 -6.51 -13.63
N THR A 400 13.64 -6.43 -14.84
CA THR A 400 12.43 -7.16 -15.25
C THR A 400 12.69 -8.14 -16.41
N GLY A 401 13.96 -8.40 -16.76
CA GLY A 401 14.33 -9.31 -17.84
C GLY A 401 13.91 -10.75 -17.55
N LYS A 402 13.63 -11.54 -18.61
CA LYS A 402 13.07 -12.89 -18.53
C LYS A 402 13.86 -13.85 -17.61
N TYR A 403 15.18 -13.75 -17.60
CA TYR A 403 16.07 -14.62 -16.80
C TYR A 403 16.76 -13.90 -15.64
N THR A 404 16.82 -12.56 -15.69
CA THR A 404 17.57 -11.74 -14.74
C THR A 404 16.70 -11.22 -13.59
N ALA A 405 15.38 -11.08 -13.78
CA ALA A 405 14.48 -10.48 -12.81
C ALA A 405 14.52 -11.19 -11.43
N ILE A 406 14.34 -12.50 -11.39
CA ILE A 406 14.31 -13.25 -10.12
C ILE A 406 15.68 -13.29 -9.45
N PRO A 407 16.81 -13.62 -10.14
CA PRO A 407 18.13 -13.56 -9.54
C PRO A 407 18.50 -12.16 -9.01
N MET A 408 18.20 -11.09 -9.77
CA MET A 408 18.50 -9.73 -9.36
C MET A 408 17.65 -9.33 -8.14
N PHE A 409 16.39 -9.70 -8.13
CA PHE A 409 15.51 -9.50 -6.98
C PHE A 409 16.05 -10.19 -5.71
N VAL A 410 16.44 -11.46 -5.81
CA VAL A 410 17.04 -12.19 -4.69
C VAL A 410 18.34 -11.53 -4.23
N LEU A 411 19.18 -11.09 -5.16
CA LEU A 411 20.44 -10.39 -4.84
C LEU A 411 20.19 -9.07 -4.08
N ILE A 412 19.25 -8.25 -4.55
CA ILE A 412 18.90 -6.99 -3.90
C ILE A 412 18.35 -7.23 -2.50
N MET A 413 17.45 -8.21 -2.33
CA MET A 413 16.90 -8.54 -1.02
C MET A 413 17.94 -9.09 -0.06
N LEU A 414 18.86 -9.96 -0.55
CA LEU A 414 19.99 -10.43 0.26
C LEU A 414 20.91 -9.28 0.68
N ALA A 415 21.19 -8.33 -0.21
CA ALA A 415 21.98 -7.14 0.11
C ALA A 415 21.28 -6.28 1.17
N VAL A 416 19.98 -6.02 1.03
CA VAL A 416 19.18 -5.29 2.03
C VAL A 416 19.22 -5.97 3.39
N PHE A 417 18.99 -7.30 3.44
CA PHE A 417 19.02 -8.03 4.70
C PHE A 417 20.43 -8.09 5.31
N TYR A 418 21.46 -8.28 4.49
CA TYR A 418 22.84 -8.29 4.95
C TYR A 418 23.24 -6.93 5.56
N LEU A 419 22.95 -5.83 4.87
CA LEU A 419 23.24 -4.48 5.39
C LEU A 419 22.43 -4.17 6.65
N THR A 420 21.16 -4.60 6.69
CA THR A 420 20.28 -4.35 7.85
C THR A 420 20.75 -5.14 9.08
N PHE A 421 21.03 -6.43 8.95
CA PHE A 421 21.24 -7.28 10.12
C PHE A 421 22.72 -7.49 10.49
N ASN A 422 23.66 -7.35 9.55
CA ASN A 422 25.06 -7.62 9.82
C ASN A 422 25.97 -6.38 9.82
N VAL A 423 25.54 -5.27 9.22
CA VAL A 423 26.38 -4.08 9.08
C VAL A 423 25.80 -2.91 9.87
N ILE A 424 24.74 -2.29 9.35
CA ILE A 424 24.22 -1.03 9.89
C ILE A 424 23.42 -1.28 11.18
N GLY A 425 22.48 -2.21 11.11
CA GLY A 425 21.61 -2.50 12.27
C GLY A 425 22.36 -3.06 13.45
N SER A 426 23.32 -4.01 13.25
CA SER A 426 24.15 -4.55 14.32
C SER A 426 25.01 -3.48 14.95
N PHE A 427 25.71 -2.64 14.15
CA PHE A 427 26.54 -1.57 14.69
C PHE A 427 25.79 -0.63 15.65
N PHE A 428 24.60 -0.16 15.24
CA PHE A 428 23.80 0.71 16.10
C PHE A 428 23.14 -0.04 17.27
N SER A 429 22.80 -1.32 17.10
CA SER A 429 22.27 -2.17 18.17
C SER A 429 23.33 -2.39 19.25
N ASP A 430 24.55 -2.77 18.87
CA ASP A 430 25.65 -2.99 19.82
C ASP A 430 26.00 -1.71 20.59
N LEU A 431 25.95 -0.55 19.94
CA LEU A 431 26.16 0.75 20.57
C LEU A 431 25.05 1.07 21.60
N LEU A 432 23.79 0.79 21.25
CA LEU A 432 22.67 0.97 22.17
C LEU A 432 22.73 -0.01 23.34
N ASP A 433 23.07 -1.27 23.09
CA ASP A 433 23.21 -2.29 24.12
C ASP A 433 24.32 -1.92 25.12
N ALA A 434 25.45 -1.44 24.62
CA ALA A 434 26.52 -0.92 25.48
C ALA A 434 26.05 0.27 26.37
N GLY A 435 25.30 1.21 25.77
CA GLY A 435 24.72 2.35 26.47
C GLY A 435 23.68 1.95 27.53
N ILE A 436 22.75 1.04 27.16
CA ILE A 436 21.73 0.51 28.08
C ILE A 436 22.39 -0.29 29.19
N GLY A 437 23.40 -1.11 28.90
CA GLY A 437 24.18 -1.87 29.88
C GLY A 437 24.87 -0.96 30.89
N ALA A 438 25.55 0.10 30.43
CA ALA A 438 26.17 1.09 31.30
C ALA A 438 25.15 1.80 32.21
N LEU A 439 23.99 2.19 31.64
CA LEU A 439 22.92 2.82 32.40
C LEU A 439 22.32 1.85 33.44
N THR A 440 22.11 0.59 33.04
CA THR A 440 21.60 -0.46 33.95
C THR A 440 22.52 -0.67 35.11
N THR A 441 23.85 -0.77 34.91
CA THR A 441 24.86 -0.92 35.94
C THR A 441 24.89 0.31 36.85
N LEU A 442 24.79 1.51 36.34
CA LEU A 442 24.73 2.75 37.09
C LEU A 442 23.50 2.79 38.00
N VAL A 443 22.33 2.45 37.48
CA VAL A 443 21.07 2.40 38.23
C VAL A 443 21.13 1.28 39.31
N GLU A 444 21.66 0.12 38.96
CA GLU A 444 21.82 -0.99 39.90
C GLU A 444 22.71 -0.57 41.10
N ASN A 445 23.86 0.04 40.87
CA ASN A 445 24.74 0.55 41.90
C ASN A 445 24.05 1.61 42.77
N ALA A 446 23.27 2.50 42.16
CA ALA A 446 22.48 3.50 42.87
C ALA A 446 21.41 2.87 43.78
N LEU A 447 20.69 1.84 43.29
CA LEU A 447 19.68 1.12 44.06
C LEU A 447 20.27 0.33 45.22
N VAL A 448 21.46 -0.28 45.04
CA VAL A 448 22.20 -0.97 46.06
C VAL A 448 22.66 0.02 47.14
N SER A 449 23.22 1.17 46.75
CA SER A 449 23.68 2.20 47.70
C SER A 449 22.52 2.85 48.49
N ALA A 450 21.35 2.94 47.90
CA ALA A 450 20.14 3.46 48.54
C ALA A 450 19.39 2.43 49.40
N GLY A 451 19.86 1.16 49.46
CA GLY A 451 19.32 0.13 50.35
C GLY A 451 17.95 -0.43 49.96
N PHE A 452 17.59 -0.37 48.66
CA PHE A 452 16.32 -0.93 48.19
C PHE A 452 16.27 -2.46 48.33
N SER A 453 15.07 -3.01 48.62
CA SER A 453 14.85 -4.45 48.76
C SER A 453 15.22 -5.20 47.48
N GLY A 454 15.69 -6.45 47.60
CA GLY A 454 16.08 -7.29 46.45
C GLY A 454 14.97 -7.45 45.38
N VAL A 455 13.71 -7.53 45.84
CA VAL A 455 12.55 -7.65 44.93
C VAL A 455 12.34 -6.38 44.08
N LEU A 456 12.42 -5.20 44.72
CA LEU A 456 12.26 -3.93 44.02
C LEU A 456 13.41 -3.68 43.04
N ARG A 457 14.63 -4.10 43.41
CA ARG A 457 15.80 -4.06 42.55
C ARG A 457 15.61 -4.97 41.33
N SER A 458 15.15 -6.22 41.51
CA SER A 458 14.87 -7.15 40.43
C SER A 458 13.74 -6.64 39.55
N LEU A 459 12.68 -6.04 40.10
CA LEU A 459 11.62 -5.42 39.30
C LEU A 459 12.17 -4.32 38.37
N ILE A 460 13.00 -3.45 38.88
CA ILE A 460 13.56 -2.33 38.13
C ILE A 460 14.57 -2.84 37.10
N ILE A 461 15.52 -3.69 37.50
CA ILE A 461 16.57 -4.15 36.58
C ILE A 461 16.07 -5.22 35.63
N ASP A 462 15.46 -6.30 36.14
CA ASP A 462 15.05 -7.43 35.27
C ASP A 462 13.71 -7.21 34.62
N GLY A 463 12.76 -6.54 35.28
CA GLY A 463 11.44 -6.25 34.72
C GLY A 463 11.44 -5.03 33.79
N VAL A 464 12.01 -3.89 34.24
CA VAL A 464 11.94 -2.64 33.48
C VAL A 464 13.12 -2.51 32.53
N PHE A 465 14.36 -2.49 33.02
CA PHE A 465 15.55 -2.22 32.20
C PHE A 465 15.80 -3.30 31.14
N LYS A 466 15.69 -4.58 31.47
CA LYS A 466 15.79 -5.66 30.46
C LYS A 466 14.67 -5.61 29.44
N GLY A 467 13.43 -5.34 29.89
CA GLY A 467 12.28 -5.24 28.97
C GLY A 467 12.37 -4.06 28.01
N VAL A 468 12.68 -2.86 28.53
CA VAL A 468 12.88 -1.65 27.72
C VAL A 468 14.12 -1.81 26.84
N GLY A 469 15.21 -2.33 27.40
CA GLY A 469 16.47 -2.56 26.69
C GLY A 469 16.26 -3.44 25.46
N SER A 470 15.60 -4.58 25.61
CA SER A 470 15.36 -5.49 24.47
C SER A 470 14.57 -4.83 23.33
N VAL A 471 13.61 -3.96 23.62
CA VAL A 471 12.86 -3.22 22.59
C VAL A 471 13.75 -2.18 21.88
N LEU A 472 14.55 -1.44 22.66
CA LEU A 472 15.45 -0.42 22.13
C LEU A 472 16.56 -1.02 21.27
N SER A 473 17.12 -2.18 21.67
CA SER A 473 18.16 -2.89 20.89
C SER A 473 17.66 -3.35 19.52
N PHE A 474 16.36 -3.65 19.38
CA PHE A 474 15.76 -3.98 18.08
C PHE A 474 15.43 -2.79 17.20
N LEU A 475 15.32 -1.59 17.77
CA LEU A 475 14.92 -0.39 17.05
C LEU A 475 15.84 -0.09 15.84
N PRO A 476 17.18 -0.16 15.94
CA PRO A 476 18.07 0.09 14.82
C PRO A 476 17.85 -0.84 13.62
N PHE A 477 17.61 -2.12 13.90
CA PHE A 477 17.31 -3.08 12.82
C PHE A 477 16.03 -2.70 12.07
N ILE A 478 15.00 -2.28 12.79
CA ILE A 478 13.71 -1.91 12.21
C ILE A 478 13.81 -0.60 11.43
N VAL A 479 14.50 0.40 11.98
CA VAL A 479 14.72 1.69 11.30
C VAL A 479 15.51 1.50 10.01
N THR A 480 16.59 0.68 10.06
CA THR A 480 17.41 0.38 8.87
C THR A 480 16.62 -0.41 7.83
N LEU A 481 15.79 -1.36 8.25
CA LEU A 481 14.92 -2.10 7.35
C LEU A 481 13.90 -1.17 6.69
N PHE A 482 13.24 -0.31 7.45
CA PHE A 482 12.30 0.67 6.89
C PHE A 482 12.99 1.66 5.96
N PHE A 483 14.24 2.03 6.22
CA PHE A 483 15.02 2.87 5.32
C PHE A 483 15.18 2.23 3.95
N PHE A 484 15.66 0.98 3.88
CA PHE A 484 15.83 0.30 2.61
C PHE A 484 14.51 0.01 1.91
N LEU A 485 13.46 -0.35 2.67
CA LEU A 485 12.13 -0.58 2.10
C LEU A 485 11.53 0.68 1.51
N SER A 486 11.64 1.82 2.21
CA SER A 486 11.19 3.10 1.68
C SER A 486 11.97 3.50 0.42
N LEU A 487 13.28 3.24 0.40
CA LEU A 487 14.11 3.48 -0.78
C LEU A 487 13.64 2.64 -1.98
N LEU A 488 13.33 1.36 -1.77
CA LEU A 488 12.83 0.47 -2.82
C LEU A 488 11.40 0.82 -3.27
N GLU A 489 10.55 1.28 -2.34
CA GLU A 489 9.19 1.70 -2.60
C GLU A 489 9.16 2.99 -3.42
N ASP A 490 9.82 4.04 -2.94
CA ASP A 490 9.85 5.36 -3.58
C ASP A 490 10.61 5.35 -4.91
N SER A 491 11.61 4.46 -5.07
CA SER A 491 12.32 4.31 -6.35
C SER A 491 11.46 3.67 -7.46
N GLY A 492 10.28 3.12 -7.15
CA GLY A 492 9.42 2.40 -8.10
C GLY A 492 9.82 0.93 -8.34
N TYR A 493 10.83 0.41 -7.63
CA TYR A 493 11.27 -0.99 -7.77
C TYR A 493 10.23 -1.99 -7.26
N MET A 494 9.50 -1.65 -6.18
CA MET A 494 8.46 -2.52 -5.63
C MET A 494 7.31 -2.80 -6.60
N ALA A 495 6.97 -1.83 -7.47
CA ALA A 495 5.99 -2.02 -8.52
C ALA A 495 6.45 -3.10 -9.53
N ARG A 496 7.74 -3.09 -9.89
CA ARG A 496 8.33 -4.10 -10.81
C ARG A 496 8.34 -5.50 -10.19
N ILE A 497 8.64 -5.60 -8.91
CA ILE A 497 8.57 -6.89 -8.20
C ILE A 497 7.14 -7.43 -8.20
N ALA A 498 6.16 -6.58 -7.90
CA ALA A 498 4.75 -6.97 -7.95
C ALA A 498 4.35 -7.46 -9.35
N PHE A 499 4.83 -6.78 -10.40
CA PHE A 499 4.63 -7.18 -11.80
C PHE A 499 5.24 -8.56 -12.12
N VAL A 500 6.49 -8.81 -11.70
CA VAL A 500 7.18 -10.09 -11.92
C VAL A 500 6.50 -11.24 -11.16
N MET A 501 6.02 -10.96 -9.94
CA MET A 501 5.50 -11.96 -9.02
C MET A 501 3.98 -12.19 -9.12
N ASP A 502 3.25 -11.47 -9.98
CA ASP A 502 1.78 -11.62 -10.06
C ASP A 502 1.36 -13.03 -10.47
N LYS A 503 1.96 -13.58 -11.51
CA LYS A 503 1.61 -14.93 -12.01
C LYS A 503 1.77 -16.06 -10.97
N PRO A 504 2.90 -16.20 -10.25
CA PRO A 504 3.03 -17.24 -9.22
C PRO A 504 2.11 -17.01 -8.02
N LEU A 505 1.92 -15.75 -7.58
CA LEU A 505 1.06 -15.46 -6.44
C LEU A 505 -0.43 -15.65 -6.77
N ARG A 506 -0.85 -15.34 -7.96
CA ARG A 506 -2.22 -15.61 -8.43
C ARG A 506 -2.58 -17.09 -8.41
N ARG A 507 -1.62 -17.99 -8.71
CA ARG A 507 -1.85 -19.44 -8.61
C ARG A 507 -2.22 -19.89 -7.21
N ILE A 508 -1.73 -19.22 -6.18
CA ILE A 508 -2.06 -19.48 -4.78
C ILE A 508 -3.19 -18.59 -4.26
N GLY A 509 -3.78 -17.75 -5.13
CA GLY A 509 -4.95 -16.92 -4.80
C GLY A 509 -4.64 -15.53 -4.24
N LEU A 510 -3.42 -15.02 -4.44
CA LEU A 510 -2.98 -13.68 -4.03
C LEU A 510 -2.67 -12.81 -5.25
N SER A 511 -2.75 -11.51 -5.09
CA SER A 511 -2.27 -10.54 -6.10
C SER A 511 -0.75 -10.37 -6.01
N GLY A 512 -0.10 -9.90 -7.10
CA GLY A 512 1.33 -9.63 -7.14
C GLY A 512 1.81 -8.67 -6.06
N ARG A 513 0.97 -7.71 -5.65
CA ARG A 513 1.28 -6.76 -4.57
C ARG A 513 1.50 -7.42 -3.21
N SER A 514 0.93 -8.60 -2.97
CA SER A 514 1.08 -9.35 -1.71
C SER A 514 2.51 -9.82 -1.45
N ILE A 515 3.40 -9.83 -2.47
CA ILE A 515 4.81 -10.20 -2.29
C ILE A 515 5.53 -9.25 -1.32
N VAL A 516 5.21 -7.95 -1.35
CA VAL A 516 5.89 -6.94 -0.55
C VAL A 516 5.73 -7.20 0.95
N PRO A 517 4.51 -7.30 1.51
CA PRO A 517 4.31 -7.67 2.91
C PRO A 517 4.95 -9.01 3.29
N MET A 518 4.90 -10.00 2.41
CA MET A 518 5.49 -11.32 2.67
C MET A 518 7.00 -11.25 2.77
N LEU A 519 7.67 -10.48 1.90
CA LEU A 519 9.11 -10.27 1.94
C LEU A 519 9.56 -9.53 3.19
N VAL A 520 8.85 -8.47 3.54
CA VAL A 520 9.08 -7.73 4.81
C VAL A 520 8.97 -8.69 6.00
N GLY A 521 8.06 -9.67 5.93
CA GLY A 521 7.88 -10.73 6.93
C GLY A 521 9.12 -11.58 7.19
N PHE A 522 10.03 -11.76 6.23
CA PHE A 522 11.34 -12.42 6.46
C PHE A 522 12.26 -11.59 7.36
N GLY A 523 12.15 -10.28 7.34
CA GLY A 523 12.84 -9.43 8.29
C GLY A 523 12.14 -9.42 9.64
N CYS A 524 10.88 -8.97 9.66
CA CYS A 524 10.05 -8.91 10.86
C CYS A 524 8.56 -9.00 10.50
N THR A 525 7.81 -9.82 11.25
CA THR A 525 6.37 -10.01 11.03
C THR A 525 5.56 -8.73 11.29
N VAL A 526 5.97 -7.87 12.24
CA VAL A 526 5.25 -6.63 12.59
C VAL A 526 5.15 -5.67 11.39
N PRO A 527 6.28 -5.21 10.82
CA PRO A 527 6.22 -4.37 9.62
C PRO A 527 5.61 -5.10 8.42
N GLY A 528 5.77 -6.44 8.30
CA GLY A 528 5.11 -7.23 7.29
C GLY A 528 3.58 -7.15 7.36
N VAL A 529 3.01 -7.25 8.55
CA VAL A 529 1.57 -7.07 8.76
C VAL A 529 1.14 -5.62 8.48
N MET A 530 1.90 -4.63 8.92
CA MET A 530 1.60 -3.22 8.66
C MET A 530 1.62 -2.89 7.16
N ALA A 531 2.55 -3.45 6.41
CA ALA A 531 2.66 -3.26 4.96
C ALA A 531 1.44 -3.80 4.18
N THR A 532 0.64 -4.69 4.77
CA THR A 532 -0.60 -5.18 4.12
C THR A 532 -1.66 -4.11 3.91
N ARG A 533 -1.53 -2.93 4.52
CA ARG A 533 -2.43 -1.79 4.32
C ARG A 533 -2.42 -1.26 2.89
N THR A 534 -1.31 -1.46 2.17
CA THR A 534 -1.19 -1.08 0.75
C THR A 534 -1.95 -2.00 -0.21
N LEU A 535 -2.53 -3.09 0.30
CA LEU A 535 -3.30 -4.03 -0.51
C LEU A 535 -4.74 -3.53 -0.69
N PRO A 536 -5.22 -3.42 -1.95
CA PRO A 536 -6.54 -2.85 -2.26
C PRO A 536 -7.70 -3.77 -1.87
N SER A 537 -7.46 -5.07 -1.68
CA SER A 537 -8.47 -6.07 -1.35
C SER A 537 -8.39 -6.48 0.11
N GLU A 538 -9.52 -6.38 0.81
CA GLU A 538 -9.63 -6.88 2.19
C GLU A 538 -9.39 -8.40 2.28
N ARG A 539 -9.80 -9.14 1.25
CA ARG A 539 -9.55 -10.57 1.11
C ARG A 539 -8.05 -10.87 1.03
N ASP A 540 -7.34 -10.22 0.10
CA ASP A 540 -5.91 -10.42 -0.09
C ASP A 540 -5.12 -9.96 1.14
N ARG A 541 -5.57 -8.88 1.79
CA ARG A 541 -5.01 -8.38 3.04
C ARG A 541 -5.12 -9.41 4.17
N LYS A 542 -6.32 -9.95 4.43
CA LYS A 542 -6.54 -10.98 5.45
C LYS A 542 -5.71 -12.23 5.18
N MET A 543 -5.70 -12.70 3.94
CA MET A 543 -4.95 -13.88 3.54
C MET A 543 -3.43 -13.66 3.68
N THR A 544 -2.91 -12.50 3.28
CA THR A 544 -1.49 -12.17 3.43
C THR A 544 -1.08 -12.08 4.89
N ILE A 545 -1.90 -11.48 5.77
CA ILE A 545 -1.65 -11.43 7.21
C ILE A 545 -1.58 -12.83 7.83
N LEU A 546 -2.46 -13.76 7.41
CA LEU A 546 -2.43 -15.16 7.86
C LEU A 546 -1.18 -15.91 7.42
N LEU A 547 -0.63 -15.56 6.26
CA LEU A 547 0.54 -16.24 5.67
C LEU A 547 1.88 -15.65 6.13
N THR A 548 1.92 -14.36 6.46
CA THR A 548 3.16 -13.68 6.88
C THR A 548 3.91 -14.39 8.02
N PRO A 549 3.28 -14.95 9.08
CA PRO A 549 3.99 -15.65 10.15
C PRO A 549 4.67 -16.96 9.73
N PHE A 550 4.32 -17.57 8.59
CA PHE A 550 5.05 -18.72 8.04
C PHE A 550 6.45 -18.34 7.55
N MET A 551 6.66 -17.07 7.21
CA MET A 551 7.99 -16.57 6.85
C MET A 551 8.88 -16.52 8.08
N SER A 552 10.13 -17.00 7.92
CA SER A 552 11.10 -17.02 9.02
C SER A 552 11.66 -15.62 9.25
N CYS A 553 11.23 -14.94 10.30
CA CYS A 553 11.78 -13.64 10.67
C CYS A 553 13.17 -13.79 11.32
N SER A 554 13.93 -12.68 11.38
CA SER A 554 15.28 -12.63 11.93
C SER A 554 15.37 -13.14 13.38
N ALA A 555 14.36 -12.89 14.21
CA ALA A 555 14.30 -13.34 15.60
C ALA A 555 14.22 -14.88 15.76
N LYS A 556 13.90 -15.63 14.72
CA LYS A 556 13.94 -17.11 14.73
C LYS A 556 15.35 -17.66 14.45
N LEU A 557 16.22 -16.87 13.81
CA LEU A 557 17.57 -17.29 13.44
C LEU A 557 18.42 -17.79 14.61
N PRO A 558 18.48 -17.13 15.78
CA PRO A 558 19.23 -17.62 16.93
C PRO A 558 18.79 -19.01 17.37
N ILE A 559 17.47 -19.31 17.31
CA ILE A 559 16.94 -20.63 17.66
C ILE A 559 17.48 -21.68 16.66
N TYR A 560 17.41 -21.39 15.35
CA TYR A 560 17.89 -22.30 14.32
C TYR A 560 19.38 -22.52 14.43
N ALA A 561 20.17 -21.46 14.62
CA ALA A 561 21.61 -21.54 14.76
C ALA A 561 22.01 -22.38 15.99
N PHE A 562 21.41 -22.12 17.16
CA PHE A 562 21.70 -22.83 18.39
C PHE A 562 21.41 -24.33 18.28
N PHE A 563 20.19 -24.71 17.88
CA PHE A 563 19.82 -26.11 17.77
C PHE A 563 20.56 -26.84 16.65
N SER A 564 20.81 -26.16 15.52
CA SER A 564 21.55 -26.77 14.41
C SER A 564 23.01 -27.00 14.76
N ALA A 565 23.65 -26.09 15.52
CA ALA A 565 25.02 -26.26 15.98
C ALA A 565 25.15 -27.38 17.02
N VAL A 566 24.19 -27.48 17.96
CA VAL A 566 24.23 -28.48 19.06
C VAL A 566 23.87 -29.90 18.57
N PHE A 567 22.78 -30.03 17.78
CA PHE A 567 22.26 -31.36 17.41
C PHE A 567 22.64 -31.83 16.01
N PHE A 568 22.99 -30.91 15.10
CA PHE A 568 23.32 -31.22 13.69
C PHE A 568 24.61 -30.54 13.20
N PRO A 569 25.75 -30.66 13.90
CA PRO A 569 26.97 -29.89 13.62
C PRO A 569 27.51 -30.10 12.20
N ARG A 570 27.33 -31.31 11.64
CA ARG A 570 27.81 -31.65 10.28
C ARG A 570 26.97 -31.08 9.15
N CYS A 571 25.69 -30.75 9.42
CA CYS A 571 24.73 -30.28 8.41
C CYS A 571 23.97 -29.02 8.86
N ALA A 572 24.51 -28.26 9.80
CA ALA A 572 23.84 -27.10 10.38
C ALA A 572 23.32 -26.11 9.32
N MET A 573 24.15 -25.80 8.31
CA MET A 573 23.76 -24.91 7.21
C MET A 573 22.59 -25.47 6.40
N TRP A 574 22.57 -26.76 6.11
CA TRP A 574 21.49 -27.39 5.35
C TRP A 574 20.20 -27.48 6.15
N VAL A 575 20.28 -27.70 7.46
CA VAL A 575 19.12 -27.67 8.37
C VAL A 575 18.50 -26.28 8.40
N MET A 576 19.32 -25.23 8.54
CA MET A 576 18.83 -23.85 8.52
C MET A 576 18.17 -23.49 7.18
N ALA A 577 18.84 -23.79 6.05
CA ALA A 577 18.27 -23.56 4.72
C ALA A 577 16.99 -24.36 4.50
N GLY A 578 16.96 -25.60 4.97
CA GLY A 578 15.80 -26.48 4.92
C GLY A 578 14.60 -25.93 5.69
N LEU A 579 14.81 -25.33 6.88
CA LEU A 579 13.75 -24.70 7.67
C LEU A 579 13.16 -23.48 6.96
N TYR A 580 14.00 -22.65 6.31
CA TYR A 580 13.51 -21.54 5.51
C TYR A 580 12.63 -22.00 4.35
N LEU A 581 13.15 -22.99 3.58
CA LEU A 581 12.40 -23.57 2.46
C LEU A 581 11.10 -24.21 2.92
N PHE A 582 11.14 -24.94 4.03
CA PHE A 582 9.98 -25.62 4.61
C PHE A 582 8.90 -24.59 5.02
N GLY A 583 9.27 -23.47 5.61
CA GLY A 583 8.34 -22.37 5.94
C GLY A 583 7.65 -21.81 4.68
N ILE A 584 8.42 -21.58 3.60
CA ILE A 584 7.87 -21.10 2.32
C ILE A 584 6.91 -22.12 1.72
N VAL A 585 7.31 -23.39 1.64
CA VAL A 585 6.48 -24.48 1.09
C VAL A 585 5.17 -24.63 1.86
N LEU A 586 5.23 -24.59 3.20
CA LEU A 586 4.04 -24.63 4.03
C LEU A 586 3.17 -23.38 3.85
N GLY A 587 3.76 -22.21 3.71
CA GLY A 587 3.04 -20.98 3.38
C GLY A 587 2.26 -21.12 2.07
N VAL A 588 2.87 -21.63 1.01
CA VAL A 588 2.22 -21.90 -0.28
C VAL A 588 1.12 -22.95 -0.16
N LEU A 589 1.35 -24.03 0.59
CA LEU A 589 0.35 -25.07 0.84
C LEU A 589 -0.87 -24.51 1.55
N HIS A 590 -0.67 -23.74 2.63
CA HIS A 590 -1.74 -23.11 3.38
C HIS A 590 -2.46 -22.03 2.57
N ALA A 591 -1.76 -21.26 1.74
CA ALA A 591 -2.36 -20.31 0.82
C ALA A 591 -3.34 -21.03 -0.13
N THR A 592 -2.92 -22.16 -0.71
CA THR A 592 -3.74 -22.94 -1.62
C THR A 592 -4.96 -23.55 -0.90
N LEU A 593 -4.79 -23.99 0.34
CA LEU A 593 -5.88 -24.50 1.18
C LEU A 593 -6.88 -23.38 1.54
N LEU A 594 -6.38 -22.25 2.01
CA LEU A 594 -7.19 -21.09 2.40
C LEU A 594 -7.98 -20.51 1.23
N ARG A 595 -7.38 -20.47 0.01
CA ARG A 595 -8.08 -20.08 -1.22
C ARG A 595 -9.33 -20.93 -1.47
N LYS A 596 -9.23 -22.25 -1.24
CA LYS A 596 -10.34 -23.19 -1.49
C LYS A 596 -11.40 -23.21 -0.41
N THR A 597 -11.05 -22.82 0.82
CA THR A 597 -11.93 -22.98 1.99
C THR A 597 -12.51 -21.66 2.50
N LEU A 598 -11.65 -20.73 2.92
CA LEU A 598 -12.04 -19.52 3.63
C LEU A 598 -12.12 -18.28 2.74
N PHE A 599 -11.25 -18.20 1.72
CA PHE A 599 -11.10 -17.06 0.83
C PHE A 599 -11.41 -17.44 -0.62
N SER A 600 -12.64 -17.91 -0.87
CA SER A 600 -13.12 -18.18 -2.22
C SER A 600 -13.23 -16.88 -3.04
N GLY A 601 -13.05 -16.96 -4.36
CA GLY A 601 -13.07 -15.84 -5.30
C GLY A 601 -11.73 -15.59 -5.97
N GLU A 602 -11.73 -14.74 -6.99
CA GLU A 602 -10.54 -14.37 -7.72
C GLU A 602 -9.80 -13.20 -7.04
N PRO A 603 -8.46 -13.16 -7.13
CA PRO A 603 -7.70 -12.01 -6.65
C PRO A 603 -8.05 -10.77 -7.50
N VAL A 604 -7.97 -9.60 -6.89
CA VAL A 604 -8.22 -8.32 -7.58
C VAL A 604 -7.40 -8.26 -8.87
N PRO A 605 -8.00 -7.80 -9.98
CA PRO A 605 -7.27 -7.59 -11.22
C PRO A 605 -6.02 -6.74 -11.02
N PHE A 606 -4.98 -7.11 -11.73
CA PHE A 606 -3.70 -6.42 -11.63
C PHE A 606 -3.60 -5.42 -12.79
N VAL A 607 -4.15 -4.25 -12.57
CA VAL A 607 -3.97 -3.11 -13.47
C VAL A 607 -3.07 -2.13 -12.72
N MET A 608 -1.86 -1.94 -13.21
CA MET A 608 -0.87 -1.10 -12.53
C MET A 608 0.02 -0.39 -13.54
N GLU A 609 0.37 0.83 -13.23
CA GLU A 609 1.44 1.55 -13.91
C GLU A 609 2.80 1.16 -13.35
N LEU A 610 3.81 1.17 -14.20
CA LEU A 610 5.19 1.09 -13.80
C LEU A 610 5.77 2.52 -13.79
N PRO A 611 5.85 3.17 -12.62
CA PRO A 611 6.37 4.55 -12.53
C PRO A 611 7.84 4.57 -12.94
N ASN A 612 8.33 5.68 -13.52
CA ASN A 612 9.75 5.85 -13.80
C ASN A 612 10.59 5.71 -12.53
N TYR A 613 11.82 5.18 -12.65
CA TYR A 613 12.72 5.13 -11.51
C TYR A 613 13.14 6.54 -11.10
N ARG A 614 12.89 6.86 -9.84
CA ARG A 614 13.22 8.15 -9.23
C ARG A 614 14.08 7.96 -7.99
N MET A 615 15.01 8.88 -7.77
CA MET A 615 15.73 8.91 -6.50
C MET A 615 14.86 9.60 -5.46
N PRO A 616 14.55 8.93 -4.33
CA PRO A 616 13.72 9.51 -3.30
C PRO A 616 14.40 10.72 -2.64
N GLY A 617 13.63 11.75 -2.33
CA GLY A 617 14.12 12.94 -1.63
C GLY A 617 14.52 12.60 -0.18
N ALA A 618 15.75 12.92 0.22
CA ALA A 618 16.29 12.61 1.54
C ALA A 618 15.40 13.12 2.69
N LYS A 619 14.82 14.30 2.56
CA LYS A 619 13.90 14.89 3.57
C LYS A 619 12.64 14.04 3.75
N ASN A 620 12.04 13.59 2.66
CA ASN A 620 10.82 12.77 2.69
C ASN A 620 11.11 11.39 3.31
N VAL A 621 12.23 10.77 2.94
CA VAL A 621 12.66 9.48 3.52
C VAL A 621 12.88 9.63 5.03
N CYS A 622 13.59 10.67 5.49
CA CYS A 622 13.81 10.90 6.91
C CYS A 622 12.49 11.14 7.68
N GLN A 623 11.57 11.90 7.12
CA GLN A 623 10.26 12.14 7.74
C GLN A 623 9.44 10.85 7.82
N LEU A 624 9.37 10.07 6.74
CA LEU A 624 8.67 8.79 6.70
C LEU A 624 9.27 7.77 7.69
N LEU A 625 10.61 7.73 7.78
CA LEU A 625 11.32 6.90 8.75
C LEU A 625 10.95 7.29 10.19
N TRP A 626 10.93 8.58 10.48
CA TRP A 626 10.55 9.07 11.80
C TRP A 626 9.11 8.69 12.16
N GLU A 627 8.16 8.88 11.24
CA GLU A 627 6.75 8.53 11.45
C GLU A 627 6.58 7.02 11.68
N LYS A 628 7.15 6.18 10.80
CA LYS A 628 7.09 4.70 10.95
C LYS A 628 7.79 4.21 12.22
N SER A 629 8.94 4.81 12.58
CA SER A 629 9.69 4.44 13.78
C SER A 629 8.99 4.87 15.07
N LYS A 630 8.42 6.07 15.10
CA LYS A 630 7.62 6.58 16.22
C LYS A 630 6.38 5.72 16.44
N ASP A 631 5.66 5.38 15.37
CA ASP A 631 4.48 4.53 15.43
C ASP A 631 4.81 3.12 15.94
N PHE A 632 5.91 2.54 15.47
CA PHE A 632 6.41 1.26 15.97
C PHE A 632 6.80 1.33 17.46
N LEU A 633 7.56 2.36 17.82
CA LEU A 633 8.03 2.50 19.20
C LEU A 633 6.86 2.66 20.19
N GLN A 634 5.90 3.53 19.88
CA GLN A 634 4.72 3.73 20.73
C GLN A 634 3.89 2.45 20.90
N ARG A 635 3.77 1.65 19.86
CA ARG A 635 2.92 0.44 19.86
C ARG A 635 3.63 -0.77 20.46
N ALA A 636 4.86 -1.03 20.01
CA ALA A 636 5.62 -2.18 20.46
C ALA A 636 6.07 -2.00 21.92
N PHE A 637 6.53 -0.82 22.29
CA PHE A 637 7.00 -0.50 23.63
C PHE A 637 5.94 -0.80 24.70
N THR A 638 4.72 -0.27 24.53
CA THR A 638 3.66 -0.43 25.53
C THR A 638 3.28 -1.90 25.74
N VAL A 639 3.14 -2.66 24.66
CA VAL A 639 2.72 -4.07 24.73
C VAL A 639 3.85 -4.94 25.27
N ILE A 640 5.07 -4.78 24.77
CA ILE A 640 6.22 -5.58 25.21
C ILE A 640 6.58 -5.25 26.66
N PHE A 641 6.57 -3.97 27.02
CA PHE A 641 6.84 -3.54 28.39
C PHE A 641 5.85 -4.15 29.39
N ALA A 642 4.54 -4.03 29.12
CA ALA A 642 3.53 -4.62 29.98
C ALA A 642 3.71 -6.14 30.11
N ALA A 643 3.98 -6.80 28.99
CA ALA A 643 4.17 -8.23 28.96
C ALA A 643 5.47 -8.68 29.67
N THR A 644 6.56 -7.89 29.61
CA THR A 644 7.81 -8.20 30.35
C THR A 644 7.59 -8.12 31.86
N ILE A 645 6.83 -7.14 32.32
CA ILE A 645 6.47 -7.05 33.75
C ILE A 645 5.65 -8.27 34.18
N VAL A 646 4.69 -8.70 33.39
CA VAL A 646 3.88 -9.90 33.67
C VAL A 646 4.76 -11.14 33.73
N ILE A 647 5.70 -11.32 32.80
CA ILE A 647 6.59 -12.50 32.85
C ILE A 647 7.59 -12.41 34.03
N TRP A 648 8.16 -11.24 34.29
CA TRP A 648 8.97 -11.04 35.48
C TRP A 648 8.20 -11.47 36.73
N PHE A 649 6.94 -11.04 36.86
CA PHE A 649 6.09 -11.44 37.97
C PHE A 649 5.91 -12.97 38.07
N LEU A 650 5.57 -13.61 36.92
CA LEU A 650 5.40 -15.05 36.87
C LEU A 650 6.67 -15.86 37.10
N GLN A 651 7.84 -15.29 36.83
CA GLN A 651 9.15 -15.91 37.09
C GLN A 651 9.60 -15.73 38.53
N THR A 652 9.23 -14.61 39.18
CA THR A 652 9.76 -14.22 40.49
C THR A 652 8.92 -14.78 41.63
N PHE A 653 7.63 -15.04 41.42
CA PHE A 653 6.72 -15.43 42.50
C PHE A 653 6.19 -16.86 42.36
N ASP A 654 5.92 -17.51 43.52
CA ASP A 654 5.19 -18.77 43.63
C ASP A 654 3.66 -18.55 43.75
N LEU A 655 2.86 -19.63 43.87
CA LEU A 655 1.42 -19.56 44.13
C LEU A 655 1.03 -18.82 45.42
N ARG A 656 1.93 -18.67 46.37
CA ARG A 656 1.71 -17.98 47.65
C ARG A 656 2.27 -16.57 47.68
N LEU A 657 2.72 -16.08 46.52
CA LEU A 657 3.34 -14.76 46.34
C LEU A 657 4.65 -14.60 47.12
N ASN A 658 5.35 -15.69 47.42
CA ASN A 658 6.70 -15.62 47.95
C ASN A 658 7.71 -15.54 46.80
N VAL A 659 8.86 -14.90 47.06
CA VAL A 659 9.95 -14.85 46.11
C VAL A 659 10.60 -16.23 45.99
N VAL A 660 10.66 -16.74 44.78
CA VAL A 660 11.16 -18.08 44.49
C VAL A 660 12.67 -18.12 44.50
N ALA A 661 13.25 -19.06 45.23
CA ALA A 661 14.68 -19.30 45.25
C ALA A 661 15.11 -20.26 44.10
N ASP A 662 14.25 -21.20 43.71
CA ASP A 662 14.49 -22.13 42.61
C ASP A 662 13.45 -21.91 41.49
N SER A 663 13.90 -21.75 40.25
CA SER A 663 13.03 -21.49 39.07
C SER A 663 11.92 -22.52 38.86
N LYS A 664 12.02 -23.72 39.46
CA LYS A 664 11.00 -24.77 39.39
C LYS A 664 9.69 -24.40 40.06
N ASP A 665 9.75 -23.63 41.13
CA ASP A 665 8.60 -23.30 41.96
C ASP A 665 7.89 -22.03 41.49
N SER A 666 8.40 -21.39 40.45
CA SER A 666 7.80 -20.19 39.85
C SER A 666 6.44 -20.46 39.20
N LEU A 667 5.55 -19.46 39.24
CA LEU A 667 4.25 -19.53 38.56
C LEU A 667 4.40 -19.87 37.07
N LEU A 668 5.47 -19.38 36.43
CA LEU A 668 5.76 -19.66 35.04
C LEU A 668 6.12 -21.15 34.82
N ALA A 669 6.94 -21.73 35.70
CA ALA A 669 7.30 -23.16 35.63
C ALA A 669 6.09 -24.06 35.88
N LEU A 670 5.21 -23.68 36.78
CA LEU A 670 3.96 -24.41 37.06
C LEU A 670 3.01 -24.39 35.87
N THR A 671 2.83 -23.23 35.21
CA THR A 671 2.01 -23.12 33.99
C THR A 671 2.62 -23.91 32.85
N ALA A 672 3.94 -23.90 32.68
CA ALA A 672 4.66 -24.69 31.71
C ALA A 672 4.55 -26.20 31.99
N GLY A 673 4.62 -26.61 33.28
CA GLY A 673 4.41 -27.98 33.72
C GLY A 673 3.00 -28.50 33.38
N TRP A 674 1.98 -27.65 33.50
CA TRP A 674 0.61 -27.97 33.10
C TRP A 674 0.45 -28.15 31.58
N LEU A 675 1.23 -27.40 30.77
CA LEU A 675 1.24 -27.52 29.32
C LEU A 675 2.12 -28.68 28.82
N SER A 676 3.09 -29.15 29.62
CA SER A 676 4.06 -30.21 29.28
C SER A 676 3.41 -31.47 28.69
N PRO A 677 2.27 -32.01 29.19
CA PRO A 677 1.65 -33.20 28.61
C PRO A 677 1.25 -33.04 27.14
N LEU A 678 0.91 -31.83 26.70
CA LEU A 678 0.54 -31.54 25.32
C LEU A 678 1.74 -31.71 24.37
N PHE A 679 2.97 -31.50 24.86
CA PHE A 679 4.19 -31.59 24.07
C PHE A 679 4.92 -32.95 24.20
N LYS A 680 4.49 -33.84 25.12
CA LYS A 680 5.04 -35.21 25.22
C LYS A 680 4.95 -36.00 23.91
N PRO A 681 3.83 -35.99 23.14
CA PRO A 681 3.77 -36.66 21.86
C PRO A 681 4.77 -36.14 20.83
N LEU A 682 5.22 -34.89 20.96
CA LEU A 682 6.19 -34.25 20.08
C LEU A 682 7.64 -34.53 20.48
N GLY A 683 7.88 -35.12 21.68
CA GLY A 683 9.21 -35.52 22.18
C GLY A 683 9.95 -34.46 22.98
N PHE A 684 9.33 -33.33 23.28
CA PHE A 684 9.93 -32.26 24.09
C PHE A 684 9.00 -31.77 25.21
N GLY A 685 8.32 -32.71 25.87
CA GLY A 685 7.43 -32.44 27.01
C GLY A 685 8.15 -32.16 28.34
N ASP A 686 9.32 -31.53 28.36
CA ASP A 686 10.02 -31.06 29.55
C ASP A 686 9.53 -29.65 29.92
N TRP A 687 9.27 -29.40 31.21
CA TRP A 687 8.78 -28.10 31.70
C TRP A 687 9.72 -26.94 31.36
N ARG A 688 11.03 -27.17 31.32
CA ARG A 688 12.04 -26.15 30.98
C ARG A 688 11.90 -25.70 29.53
N ILE A 689 11.65 -26.66 28.63
CA ILE A 689 11.42 -26.37 27.20
C ILE A 689 10.11 -25.63 27.03
N CYS A 690 9.05 -26.06 27.73
CA CYS A 690 7.77 -25.38 27.71
C CYS A 690 7.86 -23.95 28.25
N THR A 691 8.64 -23.72 29.32
CA THR A 691 8.92 -22.38 29.85
C THR A 691 9.62 -21.52 28.80
N ALA A 692 10.64 -22.06 28.12
CA ALA A 692 11.34 -21.35 27.06
C ALA A 692 10.43 -21.02 25.85
N LEU A 693 9.48 -21.88 25.51
CA LEU A 693 8.50 -21.59 24.47
C LEU A 693 7.48 -20.53 24.88
N LEU A 694 7.09 -20.48 26.16
CA LEU A 694 6.23 -19.43 26.70
C LEU A 694 6.94 -18.07 26.71
N THR A 695 8.21 -18.01 27.16
CA THR A 695 9.00 -16.77 27.04
C THR A 695 9.23 -16.37 25.60
N GLY A 696 9.40 -17.32 24.69
CA GLY A 696 9.51 -17.11 23.25
C GLY A 696 8.24 -16.59 22.57
N PHE A 697 7.09 -16.64 23.23
CA PHE A 697 5.89 -15.95 22.77
C PHE A 697 6.03 -14.42 22.91
N MET A 698 6.76 -13.98 23.92
CA MET A 698 7.08 -12.56 24.07
C MET A 698 8.04 -12.08 22.99
N ALA A 699 9.22 -12.69 22.98
CA ALA A 699 10.29 -12.39 22.06
C ALA A 699 10.99 -13.71 21.66
N LYS A 700 11.05 -14.02 20.39
CA LYS A 700 11.51 -15.32 19.89
C LYS A 700 12.96 -15.64 20.30
N GLU A 701 13.83 -14.64 20.35
CA GLU A 701 15.23 -14.75 20.78
C GLU A 701 15.36 -15.19 22.24
N SER A 702 14.36 -14.89 23.08
CA SER A 702 14.39 -15.29 24.50
C SER A 702 14.29 -16.79 24.70
N VAL A 703 13.90 -17.59 23.68
CA VAL A 703 13.87 -19.06 23.78
C VAL A 703 15.25 -19.60 24.11
N VAL A 704 16.28 -19.17 23.39
CA VAL A 704 17.65 -19.66 23.58
C VAL A 704 18.20 -19.24 24.94
N SER A 705 18.04 -17.96 25.30
CA SER A 705 18.51 -17.44 26.61
C SER A 705 17.84 -18.16 27.78
N SER A 706 16.53 -18.42 27.68
CA SER A 706 15.79 -19.17 28.68
C SER A 706 16.27 -20.63 28.81
N LEU A 707 16.54 -21.28 27.67
CA LEU A 707 17.07 -22.66 27.67
C LEU A 707 18.44 -22.74 28.28
N VAL A 708 19.34 -21.84 27.92
CA VAL A 708 20.70 -21.79 28.51
C VAL A 708 20.62 -21.54 30.00
N LEU A 709 19.76 -20.65 30.47
CA LEU A 709 19.55 -20.37 31.88
C LEU A 709 19.01 -21.59 32.66
N LEU A 710 17.99 -22.27 32.10
CA LEU A 710 17.28 -23.36 32.78
C LEU A 710 18.02 -24.71 32.76
N PHE A 711 18.83 -24.94 31.75
CA PHE A 711 19.63 -26.18 31.63
C PHE A 711 21.05 -26.02 32.20
N GLY A 712 21.59 -24.80 32.23
CA GLY A 712 22.94 -24.51 32.76
C GLY A 712 24.06 -25.00 31.85
N SER A 713 23.90 -26.17 31.18
CA SER A 713 24.88 -26.72 30.23
C SER A 713 24.24 -27.31 29.00
N THR A 714 24.99 -27.35 27.88
CA THR A 714 24.58 -28.06 26.66
C THR A 714 24.50 -29.57 26.83
N ALA A 715 25.27 -30.14 27.76
CA ALA A 715 25.23 -31.55 28.09
C ALA A 715 23.90 -31.98 28.70
N ASP A 716 23.35 -31.17 29.59
CA ASP A 716 22.05 -31.41 30.22
C ASP A 716 20.91 -31.31 29.21
N LEU A 717 21.03 -30.40 28.22
CA LEU A 717 20.09 -30.29 27.13
C LEU A 717 20.13 -31.55 26.22
N LEU A 718 21.31 -32.05 25.92
CA LEU A 718 21.50 -33.27 25.12
C LEU A 718 21.02 -34.54 25.87
N ALA A 719 21.02 -34.57 27.19
CA ALA A 719 20.45 -35.63 27.99
C ALA A 719 18.91 -35.71 27.91
N VAL A 720 18.24 -34.59 27.69
CA VAL A 720 16.76 -34.49 27.64
C VAL A 720 16.23 -34.56 26.23
N LEU A 721 16.92 -34.00 25.24
CA LEU A 721 16.48 -33.93 23.85
C LEU A 721 17.32 -34.86 22.96
N THR A 722 16.65 -35.73 22.22
CA THR A 722 17.25 -36.48 21.11
C THR A 722 17.32 -35.60 19.85
N PRO A 723 18.19 -35.92 18.85
CA PRO A 723 18.22 -35.18 17.60
C PRO A 723 16.87 -35.14 16.88
N LEU A 724 16.07 -36.20 16.96
CA LEU A 724 14.73 -36.25 16.40
C LEU A 724 13.76 -35.31 17.12
N SER A 725 13.82 -35.26 18.45
CA SER A 725 13.03 -34.35 19.27
C SER A 725 13.44 -32.90 19.03
N ALA A 726 14.75 -32.65 18.80
CA ALA A 726 15.25 -31.32 18.44
C ALA A 726 14.75 -30.88 17.04
N ALA A 727 14.70 -31.77 16.08
CA ALA A 727 14.11 -31.50 14.77
C ALA A 727 12.62 -31.16 14.87
N SER A 728 11.87 -31.93 15.67
CA SER A 728 10.45 -31.65 15.95
C SER A 728 10.25 -30.28 16.62
N LEU A 729 11.11 -29.95 17.59
CA LEU A 729 11.10 -28.64 18.27
C LEU A 729 11.45 -27.48 17.34
N LEU A 730 12.40 -27.67 16.41
CA LEU A 730 12.76 -26.69 15.39
C LEU A 730 11.57 -26.39 14.47
N VAL A 731 10.87 -27.42 14.00
CA VAL A 731 9.67 -27.23 13.17
C VAL A 731 8.54 -26.58 13.96
N PHE A 732 8.35 -26.96 15.22
CA PHE A 732 7.40 -26.29 16.08
C PHE A 732 7.75 -24.81 16.26
N SER A 733 9.01 -24.50 16.55
CA SER A 733 9.50 -23.13 16.76
C SER A 733 9.40 -22.25 15.49
N LEU A 734 9.51 -22.88 14.30
CA LEU A 734 9.28 -22.21 13.02
C LEU A 734 7.83 -21.75 12.88
N LEU A 735 6.87 -22.61 13.24
CA LEU A 735 5.46 -22.45 12.86
C LEU A 735 4.57 -21.89 13.98
N TYR A 736 4.95 -22.06 15.27
CA TYR A 736 4.09 -21.64 16.37
C TYR A 736 3.89 -20.12 16.40
N THR A 737 2.92 -19.68 17.15
CA THR A 737 2.39 -18.31 17.22
C THR A 737 3.46 -17.21 17.02
N PRO A 738 3.17 -16.13 16.28
CA PRO A 738 4.07 -14.99 16.17
C PRO A 738 4.27 -14.32 17.55
N CYS A 739 5.28 -13.47 17.69
CA CYS A 739 5.56 -12.75 18.93
C CYS A 739 4.37 -11.84 19.32
N ILE A 740 4.28 -11.48 20.61
CA ILE A 740 3.16 -10.69 21.14
C ILE A 740 3.00 -9.34 20.42
N ALA A 741 4.09 -8.72 19.98
CA ALA A 741 4.05 -7.50 19.18
C ALA A 741 3.35 -7.71 17.83
N ALA A 742 3.60 -8.84 17.17
CA ALA A 742 2.92 -9.17 15.90
C ALA A 742 1.43 -9.50 16.12
N VAL A 743 1.10 -10.21 17.22
CA VAL A 743 -0.31 -10.47 17.57
C VAL A 743 -1.04 -9.17 17.88
N ALA A 744 -0.43 -8.23 18.58
CA ALA A 744 -1.00 -6.90 18.84
C ALA A 744 -1.21 -6.11 17.55
N CYS A 745 -0.29 -6.22 16.60
CA CYS A 745 -0.43 -5.62 15.28
C CYS A 745 -1.61 -6.25 14.50
N ILE A 746 -1.69 -7.59 14.46
CA ILE A 746 -2.80 -8.31 13.82
C ILE A 746 -4.15 -7.94 14.46
N ARG A 747 -4.20 -7.84 15.81
CA ARG A 747 -5.39 -7.38 16.51
C ARG A 747 -5.86 -6.00 16.04
N ARG A 748 -4.95 -5.09 15.81
CA ARG A 748 -5.26 -3.74 15.34
C ARG A 748 -5.75 -3.74 13.89
N GLU A 749 -5.14 -4.56 13.04
CA GLU A 749 -5.46 -4.60 11.61
C GLU A 749 -6.77 -5.38 11.32
N LEU A 750 -7.03 -6.46 12.03
CA LEU A 750 -8.15 -7.36 11.76
C LEU A 750 -9.13 -7.52 12.93
N GLY A 751 -8.82 -6.98 14.11
CA GLY A 751 -9.62 -7.11 15.31
C GLY A 751 -9.25 -8.34 16.17
N VAL A 752 -9.86 -8.39 17.37
CA VAL A 752 -9.52 -9.40 18.41
C VAL A 752 -9.83 -10.83 17.95
N ARG A 753 -10.96 -11.05 17.28
CA ARG A 753 -11.38 -12.38 16.81
C ARG A 753 -10.36 -13.02 15.87
N TRP A 754 -9.86 -12.24 14.92
CA TRP A 754 -8.82 -12.68 13.99
C TRP A 754 -7.47 -12.90 14.66
N ALA A 755 -7.07 -12.02 15.59
CA ALA A 755 -5.82 -12.18 16.32
C ALA A 755 -5.79 -13.49 17.13
N VAL A 756 -6.86 -13.81 17.86
CA VAL A 756 -6.99 -15.06 18.59
C VAL A 756 -7.05 -16.25 17.61
N GLY A 757 -7.79 -16.12 16.52
CA GLY A 757 -7.87 -17.15 15.47
C GLY A 757 -6.51 -17.47 14.87
N VAL A 758 -5.68 -16.47 14.57
CA VAL A 758 -4.31 -16.66 14.06
C VAL A 758 -3.42 -17.39 15.05
N VAL A 759 -3.45 -17.03 16.34
CA VAL A 759 -2.66 -17.71 17.39
C VAL A 759 -3.04 -19.17 17.48
N LEU A 760 -4.34 -19.48 17.60
CA LEU A 760 -4.83 -20.86 17.71
C LEU A 760 -4.51 -21.67 16.44
N TYR A 761 -4.73 -21.10 15.26
CA TYR A 761 -4.45 -21.74 13.99
C TYR A 761 -2.96 -22.07 13.86
N GLN A 762 -2.08 -21.13 14.14
CA GLN A 762 -0.64 -21.34 14.03
C GLN A 762 -0.11 -22.35 15.04
N CYS A 763 -0.59 -22.33 16.29
CA CYS A 763 -0.25 -23.33 17.29
C CYS A 763 -0.72 -24.74 16.85
N ALA A 764 -1.94 -24.86 16.30
CA ALA A 764 -2.43 -26.14 15.80
C ALA A 764 -1.61 -26.66 14.62
N VAL A 765 -1.29 -25.80 13.65
CA VAL A 765 -0.43 -26.14 12.50
C VAL A 765 0.97 -26.58 12.98
N ALA A 766 1.58 -25.82 13.89
CA ALA A 766 2.87 -26.13 14.45
C ALA A 766 2.89 -27.49 15.14
N TRP A 767 1.86 -27.78 15.93
CA TRP A 767 1.73 -29.05 16.65
C TRP A 767 1.59 -30.22 15.67
N VAL A 768 0.73 -30.11 14.64
CA VAL A 768 0.53 -31.16 13.64
C VAL A 768 1.78 -31.45 12.86
N PHE A 769 2.47 -30.42 12.34
CA PHE A 769 3.68 -30.63 11.54
C PHE A 769 4.88 -31.10 12.37
N ALA A 770 5.01 -30.66 13.62
CA ALA A 770 6.01 -31.19 14.54
C ALA A 770 5.76 -32.69 14.86
N LEU A 771 4.51 -33.08 15.02
CA LEU A 771 4.13 -34.49 15.19
C LEU A 771 4.44 -35.33 13.93
N ILE A 772 4.11 -34.81 12.75
CA ILE A 772 4.42 -35.48 11.47
C ILE A 772 5.94 -35.73 11.36
N VAL A 773 6.76 -34.69 11.61
CA VAL A 773 8.24 -34.80 11.56
C VAL A 773 8.72 -35.87 12.54
N ARG A 774 8.18 -35.94 13.73
CA ARG A 774 8.54 -36.96 14.72
C ARG A 774 8.12 -38.36 14.27
N LEU A 775 6.88 -38.55 13.81
CA LEU A 775 6.38 -39.84 13.36
C LEU A 775 7.17 -40.39 12.15
N VAL A 776 7.43 -39.50 11.18
CA VAL A 776 8.24 -39.84 10.02
C VAL A 776 9.68 -40.19 10.44
N GLY A 777 10.28 -39.42 11.36
CA GLY A 777 11.59 -39.72 11.88
C GLY A 777 11.66 -41.06 12.64
N LEU A 778 10.64 -41.40 13.45
CA LEU A 778 10.53 -42.67 14.14
C LEU A 778 10.34 -43.86 13.16
N ALA A 779 9.73 -43.63 12.01
CA ALA A 779 9.56 -44.67 10.99
C ALA A 779 10.80 -44.90 10.12
N LEU A 780 11.72 -43.92 10.08
CA LEU A 780 12.98 -43.98 9.31
C LEU A 780 14.18 -44.47 10.14
N ILE A 781 14.09 -44.40 11.45
CA ILE A 781 15.10 -44.90 12.42
C ILE A 781 14.70 -46.30 12.87
#